data_56d1086e35cd04a0bb3a00387c520038
#
_entry.id   56d1086e35cd04a0bb3a00387c520038
#
_cell.length_a   1.000
_cell.length_b   1.000
_cell.length_c   1.000
_cell.angle_alpha   90.00
_cell.angle_beta   90.00
_cell.angle_gamma   90.00
#
_symmetry.space_group_name_H-M   'P 1'
#
loop_
_entity.id
_entity.type
_entity.pdbx_description
1 polymer ?
#
loop_
_entity_poly.entity_id
_entity_poly.type
_entity_poly.pdbx_seq_one_letter_code
_entity_poly.pdbx_strand_id
1 'polypeptide(L)'
;MDRGLVALATAHGVSTWYEDWRHRRVEVAPETVVGVLGLLGVDATSPAAIADALAAARAVDRTALPPTVVLTEGRTRALPGPGVVSLEDGGRRAVDGELPGDLPLGWHHLTCDGREVILVVVPRRLPAPPRTWGWMLQLYSLTSARSWGMGDLGDLAEFTGWAGTTGAGLVLLNPLHAVGPAHPVAASPYSPASRRFVNPLYLRVGDTGAYAAADPATRAVVDALRPDRGDLIDYDEVWTAKRHALELLHPYAPPVDLDADPALRNFATWCALAERHGNDWRAWPAELHHPDAPAVAEQAGQLADRVAFHAWLQHLCDEQLDAVTAAARSTGMPVGVVHDLAVGIDPGGADGWQLADVLAQGVRVGAPPDDFNQLGQDWGLAAWRPDRLAETGYAAYRDMLRRTLRHAGGLRVDHVAGLWRLWWVPPGAGAAEGTYVRYDADAMLGILALEAHRAGAVVVGEDLGTVQPAVTRGLRGRNMLGSTVLWFARDDDGAFTPPARWPRNALATISTHDLPTAPGFLTGEHVRVRDELKLLGTDVAVERARAAADRERLLAMLRAESLLPRSRDAATEAGGPPDAAGKAAGRPDAATKAGGEPDDGDVVVAMHAALAASPSRLLGVSLYDVLGEVRQPNMPGTVDEYPNWRLPLPASVAQIRTDPGVTRIVDLLTAARPRRATAAPAGTTATAAPGDMLADADPAGQRATPDAGRA
;
A
#
# COMPACT_ATOMS: atom_id res chain seq x y z
N MET A 1 8.57 1.73 -36.08
CA MET A 1 7.09 1.62 -35.88
C MET A 1 6.38 2.49 -36.89
N ASP A 2 5.24 2.03 -37.44
CA ASP A 2 4.38 2.82 -38.35
C ASP A 2 3.83 4.08 -37.69
N ARG A 3 3.72 5.18 -38.46
CA ARG A 3 3.24 6.47 -37.91
C ARG A 3 1.79 6.44 -37.45
N GLY A 4 0.94 5.64 -38.10
CA GLY A 4 -0.45 5.44 -37.70
C GLY A 4 -0.55 4.75 -36.36
N LEU A 5 0.23 3.68 -36.17
CA LEU A 5 0.28 2.96 -34.89
C LEU A 5 0.80 3.84 -33.74
N VAL A 6 1.84 4.65 -33.99
CA VAL A 6 2.35 5.62 -32.98
C VAL A 6 1.27 6.63 -32.59
N ALA A 7 0.53 7.16 -33.58
CA ALA A 7 -0.53 8.13 -33.32
C ALA A 7 -1.69 7.49 -32.55
N LEU A 8 -2.08 6.25 -32.89
CA LEU A 8 -3.12 5.50 -32.20
C LEU A 8 -2.72 5.17 -30.75
N ALA A 9 -1.52 4.65 -30.55
CA ALA A 9 -0.97 4.39 -29.22
C ALA A 9 -0.97 5.64 -28.34
N THR A 10 -0.53 6.78 -28.90
CA THR A 10 -0.53 8.07 -28.19
C THR A 10 -1.94 8.49 -27.80
N ALA A 11 -2.94 8.31 -28.68
CA ALA A 11 -4.33 8.65 -28.42
C ALA A 11 -4.94 7.86 -27.24
N HIS A 12 -4.49 6.61 -27.06
CA HIS A 12 -4.93 5.72 -25.99
C HIS A 12 -3.96 5.63 -24.80
N GLY A 13 -2.98 6.53 -24.71
CA GLY A 13 -2.05 6.59 -23.59
C GLY A 13 -1.02 5.45 -23.55
N VAL A 14 -0.87 4.65 -24.62
CA VAL A 14 0.10 3.58 -24.71
C VAL A 14 1.44 4.14 -25.19
N SER A 15 2.51 3.84 -24.45
CA SER A 15 3.85 4.31 -24.81
C SER A 15 4.46 3.46 -25.92
N THR A 16 5.09 4.11 -26.90
CA THR A 16 5.82 3.43 -28.00
C THR A 16 7.33 3.40 -27.73
N TRP A 17 7.77 4.02 -26.67
CA TRP A 17 9.13 4.02 -26.18
C TRP A 17 9.14 4.39 -24.69
N TYR A 18 10.22 4.08 -23.99
CA TYR A 18 10.47 4.51 -22.61
C TYR A 18 11.96 4.85 -22.41
N GLU A 19 12.28 5.51 -21.33
CA GLU A 19 13.65 5.77 -20.89
C GLU A 19 14.04 4.71 -19.86
N ASP A 20 15.15 4.00 -20.13
CA ASP A 20 15.67 3.01 -19.18
C ASP A 20 16.38 3.70 -17.99
N TRP A 21 16.83 2.90 -17.02
CA TRP A 21 17.55 3.38 -15.84
C TRP A 21 18.89 4.07 -16.17
N ARG A 22 19.45 3.87 -17.39
CA ARG A 22 20.64 4.56 -17.91
C ARG A 22 20.29 5.80 -18.72
N HIS A 23 19.06 6.29 -18.64
CA HIS A 23 18.54 7.41 -19.42
C HIS A 23 18.63 7.20 -20.95
N ARG A 24 18.61 5.95 -21.42
CA ARG A 24 18.59 5.66 -22.84
C ARG A 24 17.18 5.40 -23.30
N ARG A 25 16.85 5.89 -24.48
CA ARG A 25 15.58 5.61 -25.14
C ARG A 25 15.53 4.17 -25.61
N VAL A 26 14.51 3.44 -25.19
CA VAL A 26 14.21 2.06 -25.59
C VAL A 26 12.90 2.08 -26.38
N GLU A 27 12.93 1.59 -27.62
CA GLU A 27 11.73 1.46 -28.44
C GLU A 27 10.96 0.18 -28.05
N VAL A 28 9.64 0.32 -27.95
CA VAL A 28 8.74 -0.82 -27.68
C VAL A 28 8.46 -1.55 -28.98
N ALA A 29 8.41 -2.89 -28.95
CA ALA A 29 8.06 -3.68 -30.13
C ALA A 29 6.64 -3.37 -30.63
N PRO A 30 6.42 -3.27 -31.96
CA PRO A 30 5.09 -2.99 -32.50
C PRO A 30 4.03 -4.00 -32.04
N GLU A 31 4.41 -5.27 -31.91
CA GLU A 31 3.54 -6.37 -31.47
C GLU A 31 3.05 -6.16 -30.04
N THR A 32 3.92 -5.67 -29.14
CA THR A 32 3.56 -5.31 -27.77
C THR A 32 2.54 -4.17 -27.76
N VAL A 33 2.76 -3.12 -28.59
CA VAL A 33 1.84 -1.98 -28.67
C VAL A 33 0.47 -2.42 -29.20
N VAL A 34 0.44 -3.27 -30.25
CA VAL A 34 -0.81 -3.85 -30.80
C VAL A 34 -1.52 -4.70 -29.74
N GLY A 35 -0.78 -5.55 -29.04
CA GLY A 35 -1.32 -6.39 -27.95
C GLY A 35 -1.97 -5.55 -26.84
N VAL A 36 -1.28 -4.50 -26.36
CA VAL A 36 -1.79 -3.63 -25.30
C VAL A 36 -2.98 -2.80 -25.78
N LEU A 37 -2.99 -2.32 -27.02
CA LEU A 37 -4.18 -1.66 -27.61
C LEU A 37 -5.37 -2.62 -27.66
N GLY A 38 -5.15 -3.89 -28.02
CA GLY A 38 -6.19 -4.93 -27.99
C GLY A 38 -6.78 -5.15 -26.60
N LEU A 39 -5.95 -5.12 -25.55
CA LEU A 39 -6.40 -5.21 -24.14
C LEU A 39 -7.22 -3.97 -23.71
N LEU A 40 -7.03 -2.83 -24.35
CA LEU A 40 -7.88 -1.65 -24.22
C LEU A 40 -9.14 -1.69 -25.10
N GLY A 41 -9.35 -2.77 -25.87
CA GLY A 41 -10.47 -2.91 -26.78
C GLY A 41 -10.30 -2.17 -28.11
N VAL A 42 -9.05 -1.81 -28.47
CA VAL A 42 -8.72 -1.06 -29.69
C VAL A 42 -8.07 -2.00 -30.68
N ASP A 43 -8.73 -2.22 -31.82
CA ASP A 43 -8.17 -3.04 -32.90
C ASP A 43 -7.06 -2.27 -33.65
N ALA A 44 -5.86 -2.82 -33.63
CA ALA A 44 -4.67 -2.31 -34.31
C ALA A 44 -3.98 -3.40 -35.14
N THR A 45 -4.69 -4.48 -35.49
CA THR A 45 -4.12 -5.68 -36.15
C THR A 45 -3.78 -5.48 -37.60
N SER A 46 -4.30 -4.42 -38.27
CA SER A 46 -4.02 -4.09 -39.64
C SER A 46 -3.94 -2.58 -39.88
N PRO A 47 -3.29 -2.14 -40.99
CA PRO A 47 -3.29 -0.70 -41.34
C PRO A 47 -4.69 -0.08 -41.49
N ALA A 48 -5.68 -0.85 -41.96
CA ALA A 48 -7.06 -0.41 -42.08
C ALA A 48 -7.69 -0.25 -40.70
N ALA A 49 -7.56 -1.23 -39.81
CA ALA A 49 -8.04 -1.14 -38.42
C ALA A 49 -7.43 0.04 -37.67
N ILE A 50 -6.12 0.28 -37.84
CA ILE A 50 -5.43 1.44 -37.26
C ILE A 50 -6.04 2.76 -37.76
N ALA A 51 -6.32 2.86 -39.09
CA ALA A 51 -6.91 4.05 -39.66
C ALA A 51 -8.33 4.31 -39.13
N ASP A 52 -9.15 3.27 -39.03
CA ASP A 52 -10.52 3.33 -38.51
C ASP A 52 -10.53 3.70 -37.02
N ALA A 53 -9.68 3.07 -36.22
CA ALA A 53 -9.54 3.37 -34.79
C ALA A 53 -9.03 4.81 -34.55
N LEU A 54 -8.09 5.29 -35.36
CA LEU A 54 -7.63 6.68 -35.32
C LEU A 54 -8.74 7.67 -35.72
N ALA A 55 -9.55 7.34 -36.72
CA ALA A 55 -10.68 8.15 -37.10
C ALA A 55 -11.70 8.25 -35.96
N ALA A 56 -12.02 7.12 -35.32
CA ALA A 56 -12.88 7.08 -34.16
C ALA A 56 -12.32 7.91 -32.97
N ALA A 57 -11.03 7.76 -32.67
CA ALA A 57 -10.36 8.52 -31.58
C ALA A 57 -10.33 10.03 -31.85
N ARG A 58 -10.28 10.45 -33.12
CA ARG A 58 -10.34 11.87 -33.52
C ARG A 58 -11.76 12.42 -33.57
N ALA A 59 -12.74 11.56 -33.80
CA ALA A 59 -14.16 11.95 -33.81
C ALA A 59 -14.72 12.20 -32.40
N VAL A 60 -14.02 11.79 -31.36
CA VAL A 60 -14.39 12.13 -29.97
C VAL A 60 -14.34 13.65 -29.82
N ASP A 61 -15.49 14.22 -29.52
CA ASP A 61 -15.61 15.67 -29.28
C ASP A 61 -14.84 16.07 -28.02
N ARG A 62 -13.69 16.69 -28.22
CA ARG A 62 -12.82 17.16 -27.12
C ARG A 62 -13.38 18.38 -26.41
N THR A 63 -14.43 19.02 -26.93
CA THR A 63 -15.14 20.12 -26.27
C THR A 63 -16.23 19.61 -25.35
N ALA A 64 -16.68 18.36 -25.52
CA ALA A 64 -17.62 17.71 -24.63
C ALA A 64 -16.99 17.43 -23.26
N LEU A 65 -17.83 17.43 -22.23
CA LEU A 65 -17.41 17.02 -20.89
C LEU A 65 -16.93 15.56 -20.90
N PRO A 66 -15.79 15.26 -20.23
CA PRO A 66 -15.37 13.87 -20.01
C PRO A 66 -16.40 13.17 -19.12
N PRO A 67 -16.42 11.83 -19.11
CA PRO A 67 -17.34 11.04 -18.27
C PRO A 67 -17.26 11.42 -16.79
N THR A 68 -16.08 11.78 -16.33
CA THR A 68 -15.82 12.28 -14.98
C THR A 68 -15.00 13.56 -15.04
N VAL A 69 -15.45 14.59 -14.34
CA VAL A 69 -14.75 15.86 -14.17
C VAL A 69 -14.12 15.88 -12.79
N VAL A 70 -12.80 15.99 -12.71
CA VAL A 70 -12.11 16.23 -11.43
C VAL A 70 -11.66 17.69 -11.38
N LEU A 71 -12.15 18.43 -10.39
CA LEU A 71 -11.89 19.84 -10.18
C LEU A 71 -11.12 20.05 -8.88
N THR A 72 -9.97 20.68 -8.95
CA THR A 72 -9.23 21.07 -7.74
C THR A 72 -9.83 22.32 -7.11
N GLU A 73 -10.04 22.29 -5.80
CA GLU A 73 -10.46 23.41 -4.96
C GLU A 73 -9.75 24.72 -5.36
N GLY A 74 -10.52 25.80 -5.50
CA GLY A 74 -10.00 27.12 -5.92
C GLY A 74 -9.69 27.24 -7.41
N ARG A 75 -9.94 26.20 -8.22
CA ARG A 75 -9.83 26.25 -9.68
C ARG A 75 -11.19 26.37 -10.32
N THR A 76 -11.25 27.02 -11.46
CA THR A 76 -12.43 27.08 -12.31
C THR A 76 -12.25 26.19 -13.53
N ARG A 77 -13.36 25.82 -14.18
CA ARG A 77 -13.33 25.07 -15.43
C ARG A 77 -14.45 25.52 -16.34
N ALA A 78 -14.12 25.92 -17.58
CA ALA A 78 -15.10 26.25 -18.60
C ALA A 78 -16.01 25.06 -18.92
N LEU A 79 -17.28 25.33 -19.10
CA LEU A 79 -18.34 24.40 -19.51
C LEU A 79 -18.82 24.75 -20.93
N PRO A 80 -19.39 23.79 -21.68
CA PRO A 80 -19.93 24.02 -23.00
C PRO A 80 -21.19 24.89 -22.97
N GLY A 81 -21.84 25.06 -21.82
CA GLY A 81 -23.05 25.85 -21.64
C GLY A 81 -23.49 25.94 -20.18
N PRO A 82 -24.71 26.42 -19.93
CA PRO A 82 -25.28 26.46 -18.59
C PRO A 82 -25.52 25.06 -18.06
N GLY A 83 -25.43 24.91 -16.74
CA GLY A 83 -25.59 23.62 -16.10
C GLY A 83 -26.08 23.72 -14.66
N VAL A 84 -26.26 22.55 -14.05
CA VAL A 84 -26.61 22.42 -12.64
C VAL A 84 -25.69 21.40 -11.98
N VAL A 85 -25.08 21.79 -10.87
CA VAL A 85 -24.35 20.89 -9.98
C VAL A 85 -25.30 20.43 -8.88
N SER A 86 -25.56 19.12 -8.81
CA SER A 86 -26.22 18.47 -7.67
C SER A 86 -25.13 18.03 -6.70
N LEU A 87 -25.13 18.64 -5.52
CA LEU A 87 -24.09 18.43 -4.50
C LEU A 87 -24.33 17.10 -3.76
N GLU A 88 -23.25 16.54 -3.20
CA GLU A 88 -23.28 15.29 -2.42
C GLU A 88 -24.22 15.39 -1.18
N ASP A 89 -24.39 16.58 -0.61
CA ASP A 89 -25.30 16.85 0.52
C ASP A 89 -26.76 17.06 0.12
N GLY A 90 -27.09 16.91 -1.17
CA GLY A 90 -28.41 17.11 -1.73
C GLY A 90 -28.69 18.56 -2.19
N GLY A 91 -27.78 19.50 -1.95
CA GLY A 91 -27.86 20.87 -2.46
C GLY A 91 -27.78 20.92 -3.99
N ARG A 92 -28.28 22.03 -4.58
CA ARG A 92 -28.19 22.27 -6.04
C ARG A 92 -27.65 23.66 -6.31
N ARG A 93 -26.73 23.79 -7.28
CA ARG A 93 -26.13 25.05 -7.68
C ARG A 93 -26.18 25.20 -9.21
N ALA A 94 -26.84 26.25 -9.68
CA ALA A 94 -26.80 26.61 -11.08
C ALA A 94 -25.43 27.22 -11.43
N VAL A 95 -24.91 26.88 -12.60
CA VAL A 95 -23.64 27.37 -13.14
C VAL A 95 -23.87 27.82 -14.59
N ASP A 96 -23.18 28.88 -15.02
CA ASP A 96 -23.33 29.45 -16.37
C ASP A 96 -21.98 29.55 -17.06
N GLY A 97 -21.73 28.59 -17.97
CA GLY A 97 -20.51 28.55 -18.80
C GLY A 97 -19.22 28.23 -18.06
N GLU A 98 -19.23 28.12 -16.72
CA GLU A 98 -18.03 27.81 -15.92
C GLU A 98 -18.39 27.16 -14.59
N LEU A 99 -17.63 26.14 -14.19
CA LEU A 99 -17.61 25.63 -12.81
C LEU A 99 -16.82 26.59 -11.92
N PRO A 100 -17.42 27.11 -10.84
CA PRO A 100 -16.73 28.03 -9.95
C PRO A 100 -15.77 27.30 -9.01
N GLY A 101 -14.73 28.00 -8.56
CA GLY A 101 -13.69 27.43 -7.70
C GLY A 101 -14.07 27.25 -6.23
N ASP A 102 -15.25 27.70 -5.82
CA ASP A 102 -15.78 27.65 -4.45
C ASP A 102 -16.81 26.51 -4.24
N LEU A 103 -16.85 25.53 -5.12
CA LEU A 103 -17.62 24.31 -4.88
C LEU A 103 -17.08 23.54 -3.67
N PRO A 104 -17.96 22.95 -2.84
CA PRO A 104 -17.50 22.14 -1.71
C PRO A 104 -16.74 20.90 -2.17
N LEU A 105 -15.83 20.41 -1.32
CA LEU A 105 -15.13 19.15 -1.57
C LEU A 105 -16.13 17.99 -1.55
N GLY A 106 -16.06 17.11 -2.54
CA GLY A 106 -16.96 15.96 -2.55
C GLY A 106 -17.22 15.36 -3.92
N TRP A 107 -18.18 14.43 -3.93
CA TRP A 107 -18.65 13.72 -5.10
C TRP A 107 -20.01 14.28 -5.49
N HIS A 108 -20.09 14.91 -6.62
CA HIS A 108 -21.25 15.65 -7.10
C HIS A 108 -21.66 15.12 -8.46
N HIS A 109 -22.84 15.54 -8.94
CA HIS A 109 -23.30 15.33 -10.30
C HIS A 109 -23.39 16.66 -11.02
N LEU A 110 -22.89 16.73 -12.24
CA LEU A 110 -23.00 17.90 -13.12
C LEU A 110 -23.89 17.54 -14.29
N THR A 111 -25.02 18.23 -14.41
CA THR A 111 -25.85 18.20 -15.62
C THR A 111 -25.54 19.45 -16.45
N CYS A 112 -25.03 19.29 -17.67
CA CYS A 112 -24.72 20.38 -18.57
C CYS A 112 -24.92 19.92 -20.01
N ASP A 113 -25.56 20.72 -20.83
CA ASP A 113 -25.89 20.43 -22.24
C ASP A 113 -26.57 19.06 -22.42
N GLY A 114 -27.53 18.73 -21.53
CA GLY A 114 -28.29 17.49 -21.57
C GLY A 114 -27.51 16.23 -21.18
N ARG A 115 -26.23 16.37 -20.77
CA ARG A 115 -25.39 15.28 -20.26
C ARG A 115 -25.26 15.36 -18.76
N GLU A 116 -25.30 14.21 -18.11
CA GLU A 116 -24.96 14.06 -16.71
C GLU A 116 -23.61 13.39 -16.58
N VAL A 117 -22.70 13.99 -15.80
CA VAL A 117 -21.36 13.47 -15.53
C VAL A 117 -21.07 13.59 -14.04
N ILE A 118 -20.19 12.71 -13.55
CA ILE A 118 -19.69 12.80 -12.18
C ILE A 118 -18.71 13.98 -12.08
N LEU A 119 -18.89 14.82 -11.06
CA LEU A 119 -18.01 15.91 -10.72
C LEU A 119 -17.37 15.65 -9.34
N VAL A 120 -16.05 15.48 -9.32
CA VAL A 120 -15.31 15.30 -8.08
C VAL A 120 -14.53 16.56 -7.76
N VAL A 121 -14.87 17.23 -6.65
CA VAL A 121 -14.14 18.39 -6.17
C VAL A 121 -13.14 17.95 -5.13
N VAL A 122 -11.85 18.13 -5.41
CA VAL A 122 -10.74 17.58 -4.61
C VAL A 122 -9.93 18.67 -3.92
N PRO A 123 -9.36 18.44 -2.73
CA PRO A 123 -8.57 19.44 -2.04
C PRO A 123 -7.29 19.75 -2.82
N ARG A 124 -6.89 21.01 -2.78
CA ARG A 124 -5.64 21.44 -3.40
C ARG A 124 -4.43 20.80 -2.73
N ARG A 125 -4.46 20.65 -1.42
CA ARG A 125 -3.38 20.07 -0.60
C ARG A 125 -3.96 19.43 0.65
N LEU A 126 -3.35 18.32 1.07
CA LEU A 126 -3.57 17.77 2.39
C LEU A 126 -2.96 18.67 3.49
N PRO A 127 -3.39 18.56 4.74
CA PRO A 127 -2.69 19.14 5.87
C PRO A 127 -1.21 18.72 5.87
N ALA A 128 -0.34 19.58 6.39
CA ALA A 128 1.08 19.25 6.46
C ALA A 128 1.30 18.08 7.43
N PRO A 129 1.95 16.98 7.00
CA PRO A 129 2.22 15.86 7.89
C PRO A 129 3.01 16.28 9.13
N PRO A 130 2.78 15.68 10.31
CA PRO A 130 3.55 15.97 11.51
C PRO A 130 5.03 15.60 11.34
N ARG A 131 5.89 16.14 12.20
CA ARG A 131 7.28 15.70 12.29
C ARG A 131 7.41 14.72 13.44
N THR A 132 7.52 13.42 13.11
CA THR A 132 7.55 12.35 14.10
C THR A 132 8.34 11.14 13.62
N TRP A 133 8.55 10.18 14.51
CA TRP A 133 9.13 8.88 14.22
C TRP A 133 8.13 7.77 14.57
N GLY A 134 8.35 6.57 14.08
CA GLY A 134 7.57 5.41 14.45
C GLY A 134 8.15 4.11 13.94
N TRP A 135 7.44 3.03 14.22
CA TRP A 135 7.86 1.68 13.91
C TRP A 135 7.35 1.24 12.53
N MET A 136 8.16 0.47 11.84
CA MET A 136 7.77 -0.31 10.68
C MET A 136 7.81 -1.78 11.06
N LEU A 137 6.73 -2.49 10.83
CA LEU A 137 6.65 -3.91 11.16
C LEU A 137 5.83 -4.68 10.13
N GLN A 138 6.18 -5.93 9.98
CA GLN A 138 5.36 -6.89 9.29
C GLN A 138 4.47 -7.55 10.34
N LEU A 139 3.14 -7.35 10.28
CA LEU A 139 2.24 -7.80 11.35
C LEU A 139 2.33 -9.31 11.56
N TYR A 140 2.42 -10.09 10.48
CA TYR A 140 2.55 -11.55 10.58
C TYR A 140 3.75 -12.00 11.43
N SER A 141 4.80 -11.18 11.50
CA SER A 141 6.05 -11.50 12.21
C SER A 141 6.00 -11.24 13.72
N LEU A 142 5.06 -10.42 14.21
CA LEU A 142 4.86 -10.21 15.64
C LEU A 142 4.42 -11.51 16.31
N THR A 143 4.80 -11.66 17.58
CA THR A 143 4.35 -12.80 18.39
C THR A 143 4.14 -12.40 19.83
N SER A 144 3.14 -13.00 20.48
CA SER A 144 2.91 -12.94 21.93
C SER A 144 2.53 -14.32 22.46
N ALA A 145 2.32 -14.43 23.76
CA ALA A 145 1.79 -15.66 24.36
C ALA A 145 0.36 -16.00 23.90
N ARG A 146 -0.33 -15.05 23.27
CA ARG A 146 -1.72 -15.20 22.78
C ARG A 146 -1.82 -15.41 21.27
N SER A 147 -0.72 -15.26 20.53
CA SER A 147 -0.69 -15.43 19.07
C SER A 147 -0.94 -16.90 18.69
N TRP A 148 -1.50 -17.10 17.50
CA TRP A 148 -1.78 -18.40 16.89
C TRP A 148 -0.79 -18.67 15.75
N GLY A 149 0.48 -18.96 16.08
CA GLY A 149 1.54 -19.24 15.10
C GLY A 149 2.07 -18.01 14.35
N MET A 150 1.30 -16.92 14.25
CA MET A 150 1.67 -15.64 13.62
C MET A 150 1.08 -14.46 14.38
N GLY A 151 1.58 -13.27 14.11
CA GLY A 151 1.03 -12.03 14.67
C GLY A 151 -0.39 -11.72 14.18
N ASP A 152 -1.17 -11.08 15.05
CA ASP A 152 -2.58 -10.76 14.82
C ASP A 152 -2.95 -9.33 15.25
N LEU A 153 -4.21 -8.94 15.04
CA LEU A 153 -4.71 -7.58 15.35
C LEU A 153 -4.68 -7.27 16.85
N GLY A 154 -4.77 -8.29 17.72
CA GLY A 154 -4.58 -8.10 19.15
C GLY A 154 -3.12 -7.80 19.51
N ASP A 155 -2.15 -8.47 18.86
CA ASP A 155 -0.73 -8.14 19.00
C ASP A 155 -0.44 -6.74 18.50
N LEU A 156 -1.07 -6.34 17.40
CA LEU A 156 -0.95 -4.99 16.84
C LEU A 156 -1.50 -3.94 17.81
N ALA A 157 -2.67 -4.16 18.40
CA ALA A 157 -3.26 -3.23 19.37
C ALA A 157 -2.35 -3.06 20.59
N GLU A 158 -1.83 -4.16 21.13
CA GLU A 158 -0.91 -4.18 22.26
C GLU A 158 0.41 -3.47 21.94
N PHE A 159 1.00 -3.75 20.77
CA PHE A 159 2.23 -3.12 20.30
C PHE A 159 2.02 -1.61 20.05
N THR A 160 0.93 -1.22 19.39
CA THR A 160 0.60 0.17 19.07
C THR A 160 0.42 0.99 20.35
N GLY A 161 -0.29 0.46 21.34
CA GLY A 161 -0.44 1.09 22.64
C GLY A 161 0.91 1.35 23.32
N TRP A 162 1.78 0.33 23.39
CA TRP A 162 3.12 0.49 23.94
C TRP A 162 3.97 1.50 23.11
N ALA A 163 4.02 1.36 21.81
CA ALA A 163 4.76 2.24 20.92
C ALA A 163 4.36 3.71 21.13
N GLY A 164 3.07 3.95 21.27
CA GLY A 164 2.56 5.26 21.58
C GLY A 164 3.03 5.82 22.92
N THR A 165 3.09 5.02 23.99
CA THR A 165 3.60 5.46 25.29
C THR A 165 5.10 5.79 25.28
N THR A 166 5.87 5.17 24.39
CA THR A 166 7.32 5.39 24.24
C THR A 166 7.68 6.52 23.27
N GLY A 167 6.70 7.25 22.74
CA GLY A 167 6.95 8.44 21.92
C GLY A 167 6.81 8.21 20.41
N ALA A 168 6.57 6.98 19.94
CA ALA A 168 6.30 6.73 18.53
C ALA A 168 4.99 7.43 18.10
N GLY A 169 5.00 8.08 16.95
CA GLY A 169 3.84 8.78 16.40
C GLY A 169 3.14 8.04 15.28
N LEU A 170 3.72 6.93 14.83
CA LEU A 170 3.12 6.06 13.80
C LEU A 170 3.58 4.60 13.96
N VAL A 171 2.77 3.70 13.38
CA VAL A 171 3.13 2.30 13.12
C VAL A 171 2.78 2.00 11.66
N LEU A 172 3.77 1.75 10.81
CA LEU A 172 3.59 1.36 9.42
C LEU A 172 3.58 -0.16 9.30
N LEU A 173 2.56 -0.68 8.64
CA LEU A 173 2.31 -2.12 8.47
C LEU A 173 2.67 -2.59 7.05
N ASN A 174 2.71 -3.92 6.87
CA ASN A 174 2.50 -4.54 5.56
C ASN A 174 1.02 -4.41 5.14
N PRO A 175 0.68 -4.66 3.85
CA PRO A 175 -0.70 -4.74 3.42
C PRO A 175 -1.49 -5.77 4.25
N LEU A 176 -2.67 -5.36 4.75
CA LEU A 176 -3.60 -6.23 5.48
C LEU A 176 -4.71 -6.81 4.59
N HIS A 177 -4.54 -6.71 3.30
CA HIS A 177 -5.51 -7.09 2.28
C HIS A 177 -5.89 -8.57 2.32
N ALA A 178 -7.15 -8.88 1.98
CA ALA A 178 -7.67 -10.24 2.00
C ALA A 178 -7.02 -11.13 0.95
N VAL A 179 -6.69 -12.36 1.35
CA VAL A 179 -6.27 -13.45 0.47
C VAL A 179 -7.40 -14.45 0.26
N GLY A 180 -7.26 -15.39 -0.66
CA GLY A 180 -8.26 -16.43 -0.91
C GLY A 180 -8.35 -17.42 0.27
N PRO A 181 -9.58 -17.93 0.59
CA PRO A 181 -9.80 -18.80 1.74
C PRO A 181 -9.43 -20.28 1.49
N ALA A 182 -9.23 -20.69 0.23
CA ALA A 182 -8.86 -22.05 -0.11
C ALA A 182 -7.34 -22.24 -0.07
N HIS A 183 -6.92 -23.46 0.32
CA HIS A 183 -5.50 -23.82 0.35
C HIS A 183 -4.91 -24.02 -1.07
N PRO A 184 -3.61 -23.73 -1.28
CA PRO A 184 -2.69 -23.13 -0.32
C PRO A 184 -2.99 -21.64 -0.09
N VAL A 185 -2.78 -21.18 1.15
CA VAL A 185 -2.95 -19.77 1.51
C VAL A 185 -1.74 -18.97 1.05
N ALA A 186 -1.97 -17.90 0.30
CA ALA A 186 -0.91 -17.04 -0.19
C ALA A 186 -0.18 -16.33 0.97
N ALA A 187 1.16 -16.48 1.02
CA ALA A 187 1.99 -15.83 2.02
C ALA A 187 2.24 -14.34 1.71
N SER A 188 2.33 -13.98 0.42
CA SER A 188 2.59 -12.61 -0.01
C SER A 188 1.42 -11.68 0.28
N PRO A 189 1.61 -10.58 1.02
CA PRO A 189 0.58 -9.58 1.23
C PRO A 189 0.40 -8.63 0.02
N TYR A 190 1.28 -8.73 -0.98
CA TYR A 190 1.28 -7.84 -2.15
C TYR A 190 0.55 -8.39 -3.38
N SER A 191 0.06 -9.65 -3.30
CA SER A 191 -0.79 -10.25 -4.34
C SER A 191 -2.16 -10.66 -3.75
N PRO A 192 -2.93 -9.70 -3.21
CA PRO A 192 -4.17 -10.01 -2.51
C PRO A 192 -5.29 -10.40 -3.47
N ALA A 193 -6.25 -11.21 -3.00
CA ALA A 193 -7.50 -11.47 -3.69
C ALA A 193 -8.40 -10.23 -3.71
N SER A 194 -8.31 -9.36 -2.70
CA SER A 194 -9.04 -8.09 -2.65
C SER A 194 -8.26 -7.04 -1.85
N ARG A 195 -8.17 -5.80 -2.39
CA ARG A 195 -7.65 -4.63 -1.65
C ARG A 195 -8.71 -3.91 -0.84
N ARG A 196 -9.98 -4.30 -0.96
CA ARG A 196 -11.12 -3.68 -0.28
C ARG A 196 -11.45 -4.32 1.07
N PHE A 197 -10.99 -5.55 1.30
CA PHE A 197 -11.28 -6.35 2.49
C PHE A 197 -10.00 -6.77 3.21
N VAL A 198 -10.14 -7.14 4.48
CA VAL A 198 -9.02 -7.45 5.38
C VAL A 198 -8.82 -8.96 5.45
N ASN A 199 -7.57 -9.39 5.58
CA ASN A 199 -7.20 -10.79 5.71
C ASN A 199 -7.60 -11.33 7.09
N PRO A 200 -8.55 -12.27 7.18
CA PRO A 200 -9.02 -12.82 8.46
C PRO A 200 -7.96 -13.66 9.20
N LEU A 201 -6.86 -14.00 8.56
CA LEU A 201 -5.69 -14.60 9.24
C LEU A 201 -5.17 -13.73 10.39
N TYR A 202 -5.36 -12.41 10.31
CA TYR A 202 -4.95 -11.50 11.38
C TYR A 202 -5.94 -11.42 12.55
N LEU A 203 -7.08 -12.12 12.53
CA LEU A 203 -8.01 -12.15 13.64
C LEU A 203 -7.39 -12.79 14.88
N ARG A 204 -7.58 -12.18 16.04
CA ARG A 204 -7.37 -12.79 17.34
C ARG A 204 -8.66 -13.45 17.79
N VAL A 205 -8.71 -14.78 17.74
CA VAL A 205 -9.91 -15.58 18.02
C VAL A 205 -10.45 -15.34 19.42
N GLY A 206 -9.59 -15.32 20.43
CA GLY A 206 -9.97 -15.17 21.84
C GLY A 206 -10.48 -13.76 22.23
N ASP A 207 -10.38 -12.76 21.35
CA ASP A 207 -10.87 -11.39 21.61
C ASP A 207 -12.21 -11.10 20.90
N THR A 208 -12.83 -12.12 20.30
CA THR A 208 -14.15 -11.97 19.65
C THR A 208 -15.28 -12.01 20.66
N GLY A 209 -16.35 -11.24 20.40
CA GLY A 209 -17.58 -11.29 21.19
C GLY A 209 -18.21 -12.70 21.22
N ALA A 210 -18.09 -13.43 20.11
CA ALA A 210 -18.56 -14.81 20.01
C ALA A 210 -17.79 -15.78 20.94
N TYR A 211 -16.48 -15.62 21.10
CA TYR A 211 -15.70 -16.37 22.07
C TYR A 211 -16.13 -16.08 23.51
N ALA A 212 -16.38 -14.81 23.83
CA ALA A 212 -16.88 -14.42 25.15
C ALA A 212 -18.28 -14.98 25.45
N ALA A 213 -19.14 -15.08 24.43
CA ALA A 213 -20.51 -15.62 24.55
C ALA A 213 -20.57 -17.15 24.54
N ALA A 214 -19.55 -17.84 24.03
CA ALA A 214 -19.51 -19.29 23.92
C ALA A 214 -19.50 -19.97 25.31
N ASP A 215 -20.06 -21.16 25.41
CA ASP A 215 -20.00 -21.97 26.62
C ASP A 215 -18.57 -22.45 26.93
N PRO A 216 -18.28 -22.85 28.20
CA PRO A 216 -16.93 -23.24 28.60
C PRO A 216 -16.36 -24.46 27.83
N ALA A 217 -17.20 -25.40 27.38
CA ALA A 217 -16.75 -26.57 26.64
C ALA A 217 -16.31 -26.17 25.22
N THR A 218 -17.09 -25.33 24.54
CA THR A 218 -16.75 -24.75 23.24
C THR A 218 -15.45 -23.96 23.32
N ARG A 219 -15.28 -23.08 24.33
CA ARG A 219 -14.01 -22.33 24.52
C ARG A 219 -12.81 -23.26 24.73
N ALA A 220 -12.96 -24.31 25.52
CA ALA A 220 -11.87 -25.27 25.74
C ALA A 220 -11.45 -25.98 24.45
N VAL A 221 -12.40 -26.32 23.56
CA VAL A 221 -12.09 -26.88 22.24
C VAL A 221 -11.36 -25.85 21.37
N VAL A 222 -11.87 -24.61 21.31
CA VAL A 222 -11.24 -23.52 20.56
C VAL A 222 -9.81 -23.28 21.04
N ASP A 223 -9.57 -23.21 22.33
CA ASP A 223 -8.21 -22.98 22.89
C ASP A 223 -7.23 -24.13 22.55
N ALA A 224 -7.75 -25.35 22.45
CA ALA A 224 -6.94 -26.52 22.08
C ALA A 224 -6.53 -26.54 20.58
N LEU A 225 -7.18 -25.75 19.73
CA LEU A 225 -6.84 -25.64 18.30
C LEU A 225 -5.65 -24.72 18.03
N ARG A 226 -5.21 -23.93 19.02
CA ARG A 226 -4.15 -22.94 18.83
C ARG A 226 -2.83 -23.61 18.45
N PRO A 227 -2.26 -23.34 17.24
CA PRO A 227 -0.98 -23.89 16.83
C PRO A 227 0.16 -23.24 17.61
N ASP A 228 1.23 -23.99 17.79
CA ASP A 228 2.48 -23.48 18.35
C ASP A 228 3.22 -22.61 17.33
N ARG A 229 4.14 -21.78 17.84
CA ARG A 229 5.04 -21.00 16.99
C ARG A 229 6.11 -21.92 16.41
N GLY A 230 6.22 -21.95 15.07
CA GLY A 230 7.32 -22.58 14.35
C GLY A 230 8.51 -21.63 14.12
N ASP A 231 9.58 -22.17 13.52
CA ASP A 231 10.74 -21.40 13.03
C ASP A 231 10.35 -20.50 11.83
N LEU A 232 9.40 -20.95 11.05
CA LEU A 232 8.75 -20.21 9.96
C LEU A 232 7.24 -20.26 10.17
N ILE A 233 6.56 -19.24 9.67
CA ILE A 233 5.09 -19.17 9.70
C ILE A 233 4.53 -20.13 8.65
N ASP A 234 3.67 -21.05 9.09
CA ASP A 234 2.85 -21.90 8.23
C ASP A 234 1.44 -21.33 8.13
N TYR A 235 1.17 -20.62 7.01
CA TYR A 235 -0.12 -19.97 6.80
C TYR A 235 -1.28 -20.96 6.63
N ASP A 236 -1.01 -22.15 6.09
CA ASP A 236 -2.02 -23.21 5.93
C ASP A 236 -2.42 -23.81 7.27
N GLU A 237 -1.46 -24.08 8.14
CA GLU A 237 -1.73 -24.55 9.51
C GLU A 237 -2.50 -23.50 10.31
N VAL A 238 -2.03 -22.26 10.29
CA VAL A 238 -2.68 -21.12 10.98
C VAL A 238 -4.11 -20.92 10.50
N TRP A 239 -4.33 -20.93 9.18
CA TRP A 239 -5.68 -20.74 8.64
C TRP A 239 -6.60 -21.89 8.96
N THR A 240 -6.14 -23.12 8.84
CA THR A 240 -6.90 -24.32 9.21
C THR A 240 -7.38 -24.25 10.66
N ALA A 241 -6.48 -23.91 11.60
CA ALA A 241 -6.80 -23.80 13.01
C ALA A 241 -7.75 -22.64 13.30
N LYS A 242 -7.48 -21.44 12.80
CA LYS A 242 -8.32 -20.25 13.02
C LYS A 242 -9.70 -20.40 12.40
N ARG A 243 -9.78 -20.89 11.15
CA ARG A 243 -11.04 -21.13 10.48
C ARG A 243 -11.90 -22.12 11.29
N HIS A 244 -11.37 -23.26 11.70
CA HIS A 244 -12.10 -24.23 12.51
C HIS A 244 -12.59 -23.61 13.83
N ALA A 245 -11.75 -22.88 14.53
CA ALA A 245 -12.13 -22.18 15.76
C ALA A 245 -13.28 -21.16 15.53
N LEU A 246 -13.16 -20.36 14.46
CA LEU A 246 -14.19 -19.37 14.11
C LEU A 246 -15.48 -20.01 13.64
N GLU A 247 -15.43 -21.17 12.96
CA GLU A 247 -16.62 -21.97 12.61
C GLU A 247 -17.35 -22.49 13.88
N LEU A 248 -16.62 -22.94 14.90
CA LEU A 248 -17.21 -23.33 16.18
C LEU A 248 -17.84 -22.14 16.93
N LEU A 249 -17.34 -20.94 16.72
CA LEU A 249 -17.81 -19.72 17.35
C LEU A 249 -18.95 -19.02 16.58
N HIS A 250 -19.10 -19.29 15.29
CA HIS A 250 -20.09 -18.63 14.44
C HIS A 250 -21.54 -18.74 14.95
N PRO A 251 -21.99 -19.87 15.56
CA PRO A 251 -23.33 -19.95 16.17
C PRO A 251 -23.60 -18.95 17.31
N TYR A 252 -22.55 -18.36 17.89
CA TYR A 252 -22.65 -17.32 18.94
C TYR A 252 -22.52 -15.91 18.38
N ALA A 253 -22.35 -15.76 17.06
CA ALA A 253 -22.17 -14.49 16.40
C ALA A 253 -23.50 -13.76 16.17
N PRO A 254 -23.53 -12.42 16.22
CA PRO A 254 -24.68 -11.67 15.75
C PRO A 254 -24.81 -11.81 14.22
N PRO A 255 -26.05 -11.75 13.68
CA PRO A 255 -26.26 -11.74 12.24
C PRO A 255 -25.67 -10.47 11.62
N VAL A 256 -25.12 -10.60 10.41
CA VAL A 256 -24.62 -9.48 9.61
C VAL A 256 -25.66 -9.12 8.55
N ASP A 257 -25.98 -7.82 8.44
CA ASP A 257 -26.84 -7.31 7.38
C ASP A 257 -26.07 -7.22 6.07
N LEU A 258 -26.30 -8.18 5.19
CA LEU A 258 -25.65 -8.25 3.88
C LEU A 258 -26.26 -7.27 2.85
N ASP A 259 -27.47 -6.78 3.09
CA ASP A 259 -28.14 -5.85 2.17
C ASP A 259 -27.63 -4.42 2.35
N ALA A 260 -27.09 -4.11 3.51
CA ALA A 260 -26.46 -2.81 3.79
C ALA A 260 -25.12 -2.60 3.03
N ASP A 261 -24.43 -3.68 2.64
CA ASP A 261 -23.15 -3.61 1.92
C ASP A 261 -23.07 -4.65 0.78
N PRO A 262 -23.56 -4.31 -0.43
CA PRO A 262 -23.49 -5.21 -1.59
C PRO A 262 -22.09 -5.69 -1.95
N ALA A 263 -21.05 -4.86 -1.73
CA ALA A 263 -19.66 -5.26 -2.00
C ALA A 263 -19.19 -6.32 -1.00
N LEU A 264 -19.57 -6.21 0.28
CA LEU A 264 -19.30 -7.24 1.29
C LEU A 264 -20.06 -8.54 0.96
N ARG A 265 -21.34 -8.45 0.58
CA ARG A 265 -22.10 -9.62 0.16
C ARG A 265 -21.41 -10.36 -1.00
N ASN A 266 -20.98 -9.63 -2.03
CA ASN A 266 -20.31 -10.22 -3.17
C ASN A 266 -18.93 -10.82 -2.79
N PHE A 267 -18.18 -10.15 -1.92
CA PHE A 267 -16.91 -10.68 -1.40
C PHE A 267 -17.12 -11.98 -0.60
N ALA A 268 -18.08 -12.00 0.31
CA ALA A 268 -18.42 -13.17 1.10
C ALA A 268 -18.95 -14.33 0.23
N THR A 269 -19.71 -14.01 -0.82
CA THR A 269 -20.16 -14.98 -1.83
C THR A 269 -18.98 -15.56 -2.59
N TRP A 270 -18.04 -14.71 -3.05
CA TRP A 270 -16.80 -15.18 -3.69
C TRP A 270 -16.02 -16.11 -2.77
N CYS A 271 -15.86 -15.78 -1.48
CA CYS A 271 -15.19 -16.64 -0.51
C CYS A 271 -15.86 -18.01 -0.37
N ALA A 272 -17.19 -18.02 -0.25
CA ALA A 272 -17.96 -19.27 -0.15
C ALA A 272 -17.85 -20.14 -1.41
N LEU A 273 -17.82 -19.53 -2.59
CA LEU A 273 -17.59 -20.23 -3.86
C LEU A 273 -16.14 -20.71 -3.97
N ALA A 274 -15.16 -19.90 -3.53
CA ALA A 274 -13.74 -20.25 -3.55
C ALA A 274 -13.42 -21.48 -2.68
N GLU A 275 -14.09 -21.66 -1.55
CA GLU A 275 -13.97 -22.88 -0.73
C GLU A 275 -14.36 -24.13 -1.50
N ARG A 276 -15.29 -24.02 -2.46
CA ARG A 276 -15.79 -25.13 -3.27
C ARG A 276 -15.01 -25.34 -4.57
N HIS A 277 -14.60 -24.25 -5.21
CA HIS A 277 -14.07 -24.25 -6.59
C HIS A 277 -12.59 -23.82 -6.69
N GLY A 278 -11.95 -23.39 -5.58
CA GLY A 278 -10.60 -22.83 -5.56
C GLY A 278 -10.57 -21.31 -5.70
N ASN A 279 -9.41 -20.70 -5.40
CA ASN A 279 -9.28 -19.24 -5.31
C ASN A 279 -9.29 -18.50 -6.66
N ASP A 280 -9.13 -19.22 -7.79
CA ASP A 280 -9.12 -18.60 -9.14
C ASP A 280 -10.50 -18.74 -9.80
N TRP A 281 -11.30 -17.66 -9.79
CA TRP A 281 -12.63 -17.67 -10.40
C TRP A 281 -12.64 -17.98 -11.91
N ARG A 282 -11.51 -17.76 -12.61
CA ARG A 282 -11.39 -18.03 -14.04
C ARG A 282 -11.42 -19.53 -14.35
N ALA A 283 -11.11 -20.36 -13.36
CA ALA A 283 -11.20 -21.82 -13.45
C ALA A 283 -12.58 -22.37 -13.02
N TRP A 284 -13.48 -21.53 -12.51
CA TRP A 284 -14.84 -21.95 -12.11
C TRP A 284 -15.71 -22.28 -13.33
N PRO A 285 -16.88 -22.92 -13.13
CA PRO A 285 -17.90 -23.04 -14.16
C PRO A 285 -18.27 -21.67 -14.75
N ALA A 286 -18.42 -21.58 -16.07
CA ALA A 286 -18.59 -20.30 -16.78
C ALA A 286 -19.81 -19.50 -16.31
N GLU A 287 -20.88 -20.17 -15.84
CA GLU A 287 -22.06 -19.56 -15.26
C GLU A 287 -21.82 -18.84 -13.91
N LEU A 288 -20.63 -19.02 -13.31
CA LEU A 288 -20.23 -18.35 -12.06
C LEU A 288 -19.23 -17.21 -12.29
N HIS A 289 -18.89 -16.89 -13.55
CA HIS A 289 -17.85 -15.90 -13.87
C HIS A 289 -18.29 -14.45 -13.63
N HIS A 290 -19.57 -14.18 -13.36
CA HIS A 290 -20.05 -12.83 -13.10
C HIS A 290 -20.87 -12.80 -11.80
N PRO A 291 -20.63 -11.83 -10.88
CA PRO A 291 -21.33 -11.77 -9.60
C PRO A 291 -22.86 -11.69 -9.71
N ASP A 292 -23.38 -11.05 -10.75
CA ASP A 292 -24.81 -10.88 -10.97
C ASP A 292 -25.46 -12.03 -11.77
N ALA A 293 -24.70 -13.10 -12.07
CA ALA A 293 -25.24 -14.24 -12.79
C ALA A 293 -26.31 -14.99 -11.94
N PRO A 294 -27.44 -15.43 -12.52
CA PRO A 294 -28.45 -16.17 -11.78
C PRO A 294 -27.92 -17.41 -11.06
N ALA A 295 -26.95 -18.11 -11.65
CA ALA A 295 -26.30 -19.27 -11.03
C ALA A 295 -25.52 -18.89 -9.76
N VAL A 296 -24.93 -17.70 -9.70
CA VAL A 296 -24.28 -17.19 -8.49
C VAL A 296 -25.30 -16.95 -7.38
N ALA A 297 -26.43 -16.31 -7.70
CA ALA A 297 -27.50 -16.08 -6.73
C ALA A 297 -28.06 -17.42 -6.19
N GLU A 298 -28.26 -18.42 -7.04
CA GLU A 298 -28.67 -19.76 -6.63
C GLU A 298 -27.65 -20.43 -5.71
N GLN A 299 -26.36 -20.42 -6.09
CA GLN A 299 -25.29 -21.00 -5.28
C GLN A 299 -25.10 -20.26 -3.94
N ALA A 300 -25.19 -18.92 -3.95
CA ALA A 300 -25.14 -18.12 -2.73
C ALA A 300 -26.27 -18.49 -1.77
N GLY A 301 -27.49 -18.75 -2.28
CA GLY A 301 -28.60 -19.26 -1.47
C GLY A 301 -28.33 -20.65 -0.88
N GLN A 302 -27.70 -21.56 -1.65
CA GLN A 302 -27.29 -22.88 -1.16
C GLN A 302 -26.15 -22.81 -0.14
N LEU A 303 -25.33 -21.78 -0.19
CA LEU A 303 -24.17 -21.55 0.67
C LEU A 303 -24.40 -20.42 1.69
N ALA A 304 -25.68 -20.09 1.99
CA ALA A 304 -26.02 -18.92 2.81
C ALA A 304 -25.25 -18.87 4.14
N ASP A 305 -25.09 -19.99 4.83
CA ASP A 305 -24.33 -20.06 6.09
C ASP A 305 -22.84 -19.72 5.89
N ARG A 306 -22.26 -20.13 4.74
CA ARG A 306 -20.84 -19.79 4.43
C ARG A 306 -20.68 -18.33 4.05
N VAL A 307 -21.63 -17.78 3.29
CA VAL A 307 -21.66 -16.33 2.98
C VAL A 307 -21.77 -15.52 4.27
N ALA A 308 -22.70 -15.88 5.17
CA ALA A 308 -22.84 -15.23 6.46
C ALA A 308 -21.56 -15.34 7.31
N PHE A 309 -20.91 -16.50 7.31
CA PHE A 309 -19.64 -16.71 8.00
C PHE A 309 -18.54 -15.77 7.49
N HIS A 310 -18.30 -15.70 6.18
CA HIS A 310 -17.26 -14.84 5.61
C HIS A 310 -17.56 -13.35 5.81
N ALA A 311 -18.83 -12.93 5.77
CA ALA A 311 -19.22 -11.58 6.10
C ALA A 311 -18.95 -11.24 7.57
N TRP A 312 -19.27 -12.15 8.48
CA TRP A 312 -18.97 -12.01 9.91
C TRP A 312 -17.46 -11.89 10.16
N LEU A 313 -16.60 -12.63 9.44
CA LEU A 313 -15.15 -12.48 9.57
C LEU A 313 -14.70 -11.06 9.24
N GLN A 314 -15.29 -10.41 8.25
CA GLN A 314 -14.96 -9.01 7.92
C GLN A 314 -15.44 -8.04 9.02
N HIS A 315 -16.59 -8.30 9.61
CA HIS A 315 -17.06 -7.54 10.76
C HIS A 315 -16.09 -7.63 11.95
N LEU A 316 -15.61 -8.85 12.26
CA LEU A 316 -14.59 -9.04 13.29
C LEU A 316 -13.28 -8.30 12.98
N CYS A 317 -12.85 -8.28 11.71
CA CYS A 317 -11.68 -7.50 11.30
C CYS A 317 -11.87 -6.01 11.56
N ASP A 318 -13.03 -5.46 11.24
CA ASP A 318 -13.37 -4.06 11.52
C ASP A 318 -13.35 -3.76 13.04
N GLU A 319 -13.99 -4.60 13.87
CA GLU A 319 -14.00 -4.44 15.33
C GLU A 319 -12.57 -4.44 15.92
N GLN A 320 -11.71 -5.35 15.47
CA GLN A 320 -10.35 -5.43 15.98
C GLN A 320 -9.45 -4.31 15.46
N LEU A 321 -9.66 -3.82 14.24
CA LEU A 321 -8.97 -2.63 13.73
C LEU A 321 -9.44 -1.34 14.44
N ASP A 322 -10.70 -1.26 14.86
CA ASP A 322 -11.16 -0.18 15.72
C ASP A 322 -10.42 -0.17 17.08
N ALA A 323 -10.19 -1.35 17.66
CA ALA A 323 -9.39 -1.48 18.89
C ALA A 323 -7.93 -1.02 18.69
N VAL A 324 -7.32 -1.34 17.56
CA VAL A 324 -5.98 -0.86 17.18
C VAL A 324 -5.97 0.66 17.06
N THR A 325 -6.96 1.23 16.37
CA THR A 325 -7.10 2.68 16.22
C THR A 325 -7.32 3.39 17.57
N ALA A 326 -8.13 2.79 18.44
CA ALA A 326 -8.34 3.28 19.80
C ALA A 326 -7.05 3.26 20.63
N ALA A 327 -6.22 2.22 20.51
CA ALA A 327 -4.92 2.13 21.16
C ALA A 327 -3.97 3.25 20.71
N ALA A 328 -3.92 3.55 19.40
CA ALA A 328 -3.13 4.67 18.88
C ALA A 328 -3.63 6.02 19.41
N ARG A 329 -4.95 6.23 19.39
CA ARG A 329 -5.58 7.49 19.85
C ARG A 329 -5.40 7.72 21.35
N SER A 330 -5.56 6.67 22.17
CA SER A 330 -5.43 6.76 23.63
C SER A 330 -4.06 7.24 24.09
N THR A 331 -3.02 6.97 23.29
CA THR A 331 -1.64 7.41 23.57
C THR A 331 -1.27 8.71 22.85
N GLY A 332 -2.20 9.32 22.12
CA GLY A 332 -2.00 10.60 21.43
C GLY A 332 -1.03 10.50 20.25
N MET A 333 -0.96 9.39 19.54
CA MET A 333 -0.17 9.29 18.32
C MET A 333 -0.67 10.28 17.27
N PRO A 334 0.19 11.16 16.72
CA PRO A 334 -0.25 12.19 15.76
C PRO A 334 -0.60 11.64 14.36
N VAL A 335 -0.17 10.44 14.03
CA VAL A 335 -0.55 9.73 12.81
C VAL A 335 -1.33 8.47 13.16
N GLY A 336 -0.82 7.62 14.06
CA GLY A 336 -1.41 6.32 14.36
C GLY A 336 -0.94 5.24 13.40
N VAL A 337 -1.84 4.34 13.00
CA VAL A 337 -1.48 3.23 12.10
C VAL A 337 -1.48 3.70 10.65
N VAL A 338 -0.42 3.36 9.93
CA VAL A 338 -0.26 3.60 8.49
C VAL A 338 -0.43 2.28 7.78
N HIS A 339 -1.50 2.17 7.01
CA HIS A 339 -1.75 0.99 6.17
C HIS A 339 -0.91 1.06 4.90
N ASP A 340 -0.59 -0.08 4.33
CA ASP A 340 0.09 -0.20 3.04
C ASP A 340 -0.89 -0.68 1.97
N LEU A 341 -0.95 0.04 0.86
CA LEU A 341 -1.81 -0.27 -0.28
C LEU A 341 -0.99 -0.94 -1.38
N ALA A 342 -1.22 -2.22 -1.62
CA ALA A 342 -0.58 -2.97 -2.68
C ALA A 342 -0.88 -2.36 -4.07
N VAL A 343 0.08 -2.46 -5.00
CA VAL A 343 -0.04 -1.86 -6.35
C VAL A 343 -1.19 -2.45 -7.16
N GLY A 344 -1.49 -3.73 -7.00
CA GLY A 344 -2.53 -4.45 -7.73
C GLY A 344 -3.16 -5.56 -6.90
N ILE A 345 -3.87 -6.44 -7.59
CA ILE A 345 -4.56 -7.60 -7.04
C ILE A 345 -4.23 -8.85 -7.85
N ASP A 346 -4.41 -10.03 -7.25
CA ASP A 346 -4.50 -11.28 -8.01
C ASP A 346 -5.69 -11.21 -8.99
N PRO A 347 -5.47 -11.34 -10.31
CA PRO A 347 -6.56 -11.31 -11.28
C PRO A 347 -7.58 -12.46 -11.10
N GLY A 348 -7.20 -13.57 -10.46
CA GLY A 348 -8.08 -14.68 -10.09
C GLY A 348 -8.87 -14.44 -8.81
N GLY A 349 -8.52 -13.41 -8.03
CA GLY A 349 -9.12 -13.10 -6.74
C GLY A 349 -10.49 -12.44 -6.79
N ALA A 350 -11.01 -12.10 -5.61
CA ALA A 350 -12.34 -11.53 -5.43
C ALA A 350 -12.54 -10.19 -6.14
N ASP A 351 -11.57 -9.28 -6.07
CA ASP A 351 -11.65 -8.01 -6.81
C ASP A 351 -11.53 -8.22 -8.32
N GLY A 352 -10.78 -9.24 -8.78
CA GLY A 352 -10.72 -9.64 -10.18
C GLY A 352 -12.08 -10.08 -10.72
N TRP A 353 -12.85 -10.79 -9.89
CA TRP A 353 -14.20 -11.24 -10.19
C TRP A 353 -15.23 -10.12 -10.13
N GLN A 354 -15.23 -9.34 -9.03
CA GLN A 354 -16.25 -8.30 -8.83
C GLN A 354 -16.07 -7.07 -9.71
N LEU A 355 -14.82 -6.77 -10.09
CA LEU A 355 -14.45 -5.54 -10.80
C LEU A 355 -13.95 -5.84 -12.22
N ALA A 356 -14.32 -6.99 -12.79
CA ALA A 356 -13.88 -7.44 -14.10
C ALA A 356 -14.06 -6.38 -15.20
N ASP A 357 -15.14 -5.60 -15.14
CA ASP A 357 -15.47 -4.57 -16.13
C ASP A 357 -14.54 -3.35 -16.11
N VAL A 358 -13.89 -3.08 -14.98
CA VAL A 358 -12.97 -1.94 -14.81
C VAL A 358 -11.50 -2.36 -14.77
N LEU A 359 -11.21 -3.66 -14.88
CA LEU A 359 -9.87 -4.22 -14.94
C LEU A 359 -9.48 -4.61 -16.37
N ALA A 360 -8.20 -4.51 -16.68
CA ALA A 360 -7.64 -4.98 -17.93
C ALA A 360 -7.44 -6.50 -17.86
N GLN A 361 -8.36 -7.26 -18.45
CA GLN A 361 -8.32 -8.72 -18.42
C GLN A 361 -7.11 -9.27 -19.18
N GLY A 362 -6.36 -10.20 -18.55
CA GLY A 362 -5.18 -10.83 -19.14
C GLY A 362 -3.89 -9.99 -19.05
N VAL A 363 -3.95 -8.74 -18.61
CA VAL A 363 -2.76 -7.92 -18.32
C VAL A 363 -2.06 -8.45 -17.07
N ARG A 364 -0.74 -8.39 -17.08
CA ARG A 364 0.10 -8.52 -15.88
C ARG A 364 0.87 -7.22 -15.67
N VAL A 365 0.81 -6.69 -14.45
CA VAL A 365 1.59 -5.51 -14.06
C VAL A 365 2.99 -5.93 -13.68
N GLY A 366 3.97 -5.09 -14.01
CA GLY A 366 5.36 -5.33 -13.69
C GLY A 366 6.20 -4.06 -13.75
N ALA A 367 7.50 -4.25 -14.01
CA ALA A 367 8.46 -3.17 -14.23
C ALA A 367 9.43 -3.54 -15.37
N PRO A 368 9.91 -2.56 -16.16
CA PRO A 368 10.92 -2.81 -17.16
C PRO A 368 12.27 -3.19 -16.52
N PRO A 369 13.22 -3.73 -17.28
CA PRO A 369 14.58 -3.97 -16.81
C PRO A 369 15.22 -2.73 -16.17
N ASP A 370 15.84 -2.94 -14.99
CA ASP A 370 16.58 -1.91 -14.27
C ASP A 370 17.95 -2.44 -13.78
N ASP A 371 18.68 -1.65 -12.97
CA ASP A 371 19.99 -2.03 -12.45
C ASP A 371 19.91 -3.21 -11.45
N PHE A 372 18.78 -3.35 -10.76
CA PHE A 372 18.57 -4.39 -9.75
C PHE A 372 17.98 -5.66 -10.36
N ASN A 373 17.17 -5.52 -11.42
CA ASN A 373 16.53 -6.64 -12.13
C ASN A 373 16.64 -6.43 -13.65
N GLN A 374 17.71 -6.96 -14.24
CA GLN A 374 18.03 -6.78 -15.65
C GLN A 374 17.07 -7.52 -16.62
N LEU A 375 16.26 -8.44 -16.10
CA LEU A 375 15.24 -9.16 -16.87
C LEU A 375 13.86 -8.48 -16.85
N GLY A 376 13.72 -7.41 -16.08
CA GLY A 376 12.42 -6.82 -15.74
C GLY A 376 11.68 -7.66 -14.70
N GLN A 377 10.54 -7.16 -14.27
CA GLN A 377 9.71 -7.82 -13.26
C GLN A 377 8.30 -8.02 -13.80
N ASP A 378 7.73 -9.18 -13.53
CA ASP A 378 6.34 -9.51 -13.74
C ASP A 378 5.74 -9.87 -12.38
N TRP A 379 4.85 -9.02 -11.87
CA TRP A 379 4.23 -9.22 -10.55
C TRP A 379 2.96 -10.05 -10.61
N GLY A 380 2.49 -10.40 -11.81
CA GLY A 380 1.27 -11.20 -12.00
C GLY A 380 -0.03 -10.49 -11.63
N LEU A 381 0.00 -9.20 -11.38
CA LEU A 381 -1.12 -8.43 -10.83
C LEU A 381 -1.99 -7.85 -11.95
N ALA A 382 -3.30 -7.70 -11.66
CA ALA A 382 -4.23 -7.02 -12.56
C ALA A 382 -4.07 -5.49 -12.48
N ALA A 383 -4.34 -4.81 -13.61
CA ALA A 383 -4.33 -3.36 -13.74
C ALA A 383 -5.73 -2.80 -13.96
N TRP A 384 -5.98 -1.58 -13.47
CA TRP A 384 -7.16 -0.80 -13.84
C TRP A 384 -7.14 -0.44 -15.33
N ARG A 385 -8.28 -0.46 -15.99
CA ARG A 385 -8.48 0.19 -17.31
C ARG A 385 -8.71 1.68 -17.12
N PRO A 386 -7.82 2.55 -17.64
CA PRO A 386 -7.93 4.00 -17.43
C PRO A 386 -9.24 4.59 -17.96
N ASP A 387 -9.70 4.12 -19.11
CA ASP A 387 -10.96 4.53 -19.76
C ASP A 387 -12.18 4.12 -18.91
N ARG A 388 -12.22 2.88 -18.43
CA ARG A 388 -13.32 2.37 -17.62
C ARG A 388 -13.40 3.03 -16.25
N LEU A 389 -12.25 3.34 -15.62
CA LEU A 389 -12.24 4.11 -14.38
C LEU A 389 -12.92 5.47 -14.57
N ALA A 390 -12.58 6.18 -15.66
CA ALA A 390 -13.16 7.48 -15.95
C ALA A 390 -14.67 7.38 -16.29
N GLU A 391 -15.07 6.37 -17.06
CA GLU A 391 -16.47 6.12 -17.44
C GLU A 391 -17.36 5.80 -16.23
N THR A 392 -16.82 5.06 -15.25
CA THR A 392 -17.55 4.67 -14.03
C THR A 392 -17.37 5.65 -12.87
N GLY A 393 -16.87 6.86 -13.13
CA GLY A 393 -16.68 7.87 -12.09
C GLY A 393 -15.65 7.50 -11.04
N TYR A 394 -14.68 6.63 -11.34
CA TYR A 394 -13.68 6.10 -10.40
C TYR A 394 -14.31 5.39 -9.18
N ALA A 395 -15.53 4.87 -9.29
CA ALA A 395 -16.26 4.30 -8.16
C ALA A 395 -15.49 3.17 -7.47
N ALA A 396 -14.91 2.24 -8.23
CA ALA A 396 -14.11 1.14 -7.69
C ALA A 396 -12.85 1.63 -6.97
N TYR A 397 -12.17 2.64 -7.50
CA TYR A 397 -10.99 3.25 -6.87
C TYR A 397 -11.36 3.99 -5.59
N ARG A 398 -12.47 4.74 -5.59
CA ARG A 398 -13.04 5.39 -4.40
C ARG A 398 -13.38 4.41 -3.30
N ASP A 399 -14.09 3.31 -3.62
CA ASP A 399 -14.48 2.29 -2.64
C ASP A 399 -13.25 1.64 -2.01
N MET A 400 -12.26 1.26 -2.82
CA MET A 400 -10.99 0.73 -2.34
C MET A 400 -10.31 1.70 -1.35
N LEU A 401 -10.19 2.99 -1.68
CA LEU A 401 -9.56 3.98 -0.82
C LEU A 401 -10.33 4.17 0.49
N ARG A 402 -11.66 4.28 0.44
CA ARG A 402 -12.50 4.45 1.63
C ARG A 402 -12.35 3.29 2.60
N ARG A 403 -12.38 2.05 2.10
CA ARG A 403 -12.24 0.85 2.93
C ARG A 403 -10.84 0.76 3.53
N THR A 404 -9.79 0.99 2.75
CA THR A 404 -8.41 0.96 3.26
C THR A 404 -8.14 2.07 4.29
N LEU A 405 -8.74 3.25 4.11
CA LEU A 405 -8.55 4.41 4.99
C LEU A 405 -9.44 4.39 6.24
N ARG A 406 -10.41 3.49 6.34
CA ARG A 406 -11.41 3.49 7.42
C ARG A 406 -10.79 3.45 8.82
N HIS A 407 -9.73 2.66 9.01
CA HIS A 407 -9.03 2.50 10.29
C HIS A 407 -7.60 3.06 10.26
N ALA A 408 -7.24 3.81 9.23
CA ALA A 408 -5.88 4.28 8.99
C ALA A 408 -5.69 5.75 9.38
N GLY A 409 -4.63 6.06 10.12
CA GLY A 409 -4.13 7.44 10.28
C GLY A 409 -3.19 7.87 9.15
N GLY A 410 -2.77 6.94 8.30
CA GLY A 410 -1.99 7.18 7.10
C GLY A 410 -2.08 6.03 6.10
N LEU A 411 -1.70 6.31 4.85
CA LEU A 411 -1.65 5.34 3.77
C LEU A 411 -0.29 5.42 3.06
N ARG A 412 0.45 4.32 3.03
CA ARG A 412 1.55 4.14 2.08
C ARG A 412 0.96 3.57 0.79
N VAL A 413 1.26 4.20 -0.32
CA VAL A 413 0.85 3.74 -1.65
C VAL A 413 2.07 3.10 -2.31
N ASP A 414 2.03 1.79 -2.45
CA ASP A 414 3.07 1.01 -3.08
C ASP A 414 3.18 1.36 -4.55
N HIS A 415 4.41 1.49 -5.07
CA HIS A 415 4.70 1.89 -6.45
C HIS A 415 3.82 3.08 -6.90
N VAL A 416 3.89 4.21 -6.19
CA VAL A 416 3.01 5.37 -6.42
C VAL A 416 3.08 5.93 -7.85
N ALA A 417 4.18 5.70 -8.57
CA ALA A 417 4.32 6.01 -9.99
C ALA A 417 3.22 5.36 -10.86
N GLY A 418 2.62 4.27 -10.36
CA GLY A 418 1.47 3.60 -10.97
C GLY A 418 0.23 4.47 -11.12
N LEU A 419 0.10 5.57 -10.35
CA LEU A 419 -0.98 6.54 -10.53
C LEU A 419 -0.78 7.44 -11.77
N TRP A 420 0.40 7.47 -12.35
CA TRP A 420 0.73 8.17 -13.61
C TRP A 420 0.79 7.22 -14.79
N ARG A 421 1.46 6.06 -14.61
CA ARG A 421 1.62 5.03 -15.62
C ARG A 421 2.01 3.71 -14.97
N LEU A 422 1.50 2.60 -15.52
CA LEU A 422 1.89 1.24 -15.14
C LEU A 422 2.54 0.53 -16.33
N TRP A 423 3.48 -0.35 -16.02
CA TRP A 423 4.08 -1.27 -16.97
C TRP A 423 3.15 -2.46 -17.17
N TRP A 424 2.59 -2.58 -18.39
CA TRP A 424 1.68 -3.65 -18.78
C TRP A 424 2.40 -4.67 -19.61
N VAL A 425 2.36 -5.92 -19.18
CA VAL A 425 2.90 -7.08 -19.91
C VAL A 425 1.72 -7.82 -20.52
N PRO A 426 1.63 -7.92 -21.87
CA PRO A 426 0.56 -8.65 -22.53
C PRO A 426 0.66 -10.17 -22.27
N PRO A 427 -0.44 -10.93 -22.46
CA PRO A 427 -0.42 -12.38 -22.34
C PRO A 427 0.64 -13.03 -23.24
N GLY A 428 1.41 -13.97 -22.67
CA GLY A 428 2.46 -14.70 -23.40
C GLY A 428 3.78 -13.96 -23.59
N ALA A 429 3.85 -12.65 -23.28
CA ALA A 429 5.08 -11.87 -23.34
C ALA A 429 5.94 -12.05 -22.07
N GLY A 430 7.26 -11.87 -22.21
CA GLY A 430 8.17 -11.78 -21.06
C GLY A 430 8.08 -10.45 -20.33
N ALA A 431 8.60 -10.39 -19.10
CA ALA A 431 8.57 -9.19 -18.27
C ALA A 431 9.14 -7.93 -18.95
N ALA A 432 10.21 -8.08 -19.73
CA ALA A 432 10.84 -6.99 -20.49
C ALA A 432 10.06 -6.56 -21.75
N GLU A 433 9.07 -7.35 -22.18
CA GLU A 433 8.31 -7.14 -23.41
C GLU A 433 6.99 -6.38 -23.20
N GLY A 434 6.91 -5.60 -22.14
CA GLY A 434 5.78 -4.76 -21.81
C GLY A 434 5.87 -3.35 -22.39
N THR A 435 4.89 -2.51 -22.03
CA THR A 435 4.92 -1.07 -22.27
C THR A 435 4.16 -0.32 -21.19
N TYR A 436 4.43 1.00 -21.07
CA TYR A 436 3.69 1.86 -20.15
C TYR A 436 2.32 2.26 -20.71
N VAL A 437 1.30 2.10 -19.88
CA VAL A 437 -0.04 2.66 -20.08
C VAL A 437 -0.27 3.80 -19.10
N ARG A 438 -0.71 4.96 -19.59
CA ARG A 438 -0.92 6.18 -18.80
C ARG A 438 -2.28 6.20 -18.15
N TYR A 439 -2.32 6.78 -16.95
CA TYR A 439 -3.52 7.11 -16.21
C TYR A 439 -3.70 8.63 -16.12
N ASP A 440 -4.90 9.09 -15.82
CA ASP A 440 -5.14 10.48 -15.43
C ASP A 440 -4.61 10.71 -14.01
N ALA A 441 -3.36 11.12 -13.92
CA ALA A 441 -2.67 11.30 -12.64
C ALA A 441 -3.31 12.41 -11.78
N ASP A 442 -3.88 13.43 -12.39
CA ASP A 442 -4.56 14.52 -11.67
C ASP A 442 -5.86 14.01 -11.03
N ALA A 443 -6.62 13.17 -11.74
CA ALA A 443 -7.80 12.50 -11.20
C ALA A 443 -7.42 11.51 -10.10
N MET A 444 -6.48 10.59 -10.35
CA MET A 444 -6.07 9.57 -9.37
C MET A 444 -5.54 10.19 -8.08
N LEU A 445 -4.61 11.15 -8.18
CA LEU A 445 -4.08 11.86 -7.01
C LEU A 445 -5.11 12.76 -6.33
N GLY A 446 -5.99 13.37 -7.10
CA GLY A 446 -7.04 14.23 -6.59
C GLY A 446 -8.03 13.43 -5.74
N ILE A 447 -8.48 12.29 -6.22
CA ILE A 447 -9.38 11.38 -5.52
C ILE A 447 -8.69 10.81 -4.27
N LEU A 448 -7.44 10.37 -4.38
CA LEU A 448 -6.65 9.95 -3.22
C LEU A 448 -6.57 11.06 -2.17
N ALA A 449 -6.32 12.31 -2.59
CA ALA A 449 -6.28 13.46 -1.69
C ALA A 449 -7.64 13.71 -1.02
N LEU A 450 -8.75 13.57 -1.74
CA LEU A 450 -10.09 13.76 -1.19
C LEU A 450 -10.41 12.72 -0.11
N GLU A 451 -10.19 11.45 -0.40
CA GLU A 451 -10.51 10.39 0.55
C GLU A 451 -9.55 10.40 1.76
N ALA A 452 -8.26 10.69 1.56
CA ALA A 452 -7.31 10.89 2.64
C ALA A 452 -7.65 12.13 3.49
N HIS A 453 -8.11 13.23 2.88
CA HIS A 453 -8.58 14.43 3.61
C HIS A 453 -9.77 14.09 4.52
N ARG A 454 -10.74 13.33 4.01
CA ARG A 454 -11.92 12.88 4.76
C ARG A 454 -11.54 11.99 5.95
N ALA A 455 -10.59 11.10 5.75
CA ALA A 455 -10.06 10.23 6.80
C ALA A 455 -9.13 10.96 7.79
N GLY A 456 -8.68 12.18 7.48
CA GLY A 456 -7.63 12.86 8.24
C GLY A 456 -6.26 12.19 8.13
N ALA A 457 -6.03 11.41 7.08
CA ALA A 457 -4.89 10.53 6.91
C ALA A 457 -3.71 11.22 6.21
N VAL A 458 -2.49 10.85 6.61
CA VAL A 458 -1.24 11.19 5.92
C VAL A 458 -1.04 10.22 4.74
N VAL A 459 -0.57 10.73 3.60
CA VAL A 459 -0.23 9.89 2.44
C VAL A 459 1.29 9.87 2.22
N VAL A 460 1.82 8.67 2.05
CA VAL A 460 3.22 8.39 1.67
C VAL A 460 3.20 7.63 0.35
N GLY A 461 3.75 8.20 -0.71
CA GLY A 461 3.99 7.45 -1.95
C GLY A 461 5.34 6.77 -1.90
N GLU A 462 5.38 5.49 -2.21
CA GLU A 462 6.64 4.81 -2.48
C GLU A 462 7.09 5.23 -3.89
N ASP A 463 8.15 6.03 -3.96
CA ASP A 463 8.71 6.61 -5.19
C ASP A 463 10.20 6.23 -5.34
N LEU A 464 10.53 4.97 -5.03
CA LEU A 464 11.86 4.40 -5.19
C LEU A 464 12.12 3.99 -6.66
N GLY A 465 13.40 3.89 -7.02
CA GLY A 465 13.83 3.50 -8.37
C GLY A 465 13.82 4.64 -9.39
N THR A 466 13.62 4.30 -10.68
CA THR A 466 13.64 5.28 -11.78
C THR A 466 12.30 5.99 -11.91
N VAL A 467 12.10 7.01 -11.08
CA VAL A 467 10.83 7.74 -10.99
C VAL A 467 10.87 9.04 -11.80
N GLN A 468 9.82 9.30 -12.58
CA GLN A 468 9.70 10.54 -13.34
C GLN A 468 9.59 11.76 -12.42
N PRO A 469 10.24 12.90 -12.72
CA PRO A 469 10.15 14.12 -11.91
C PRO A 469 8.70 14.62 -11.69
N ALA A 470 7.77 14.24 -12.56
CA ALA A 470 6.35 14.56 -12.42
C ALA A 470 5.74 13.93 -11.16
N VAL A 471 6.15 12.73 -10.78
CA VAL A 471 5.67 12.01 -9.60
C VAL A 471 6.03 12.80 -8.33
N THR A 472 7.32 13.06 -8.12
CA THR A 472 7.80 13.82 -6.96
C THR A 472 7.17 15.24 -6.88
N ARG A 473 7.00 15.91 -8.04
CA ARG A 473 6.30 17.22 -8.07
C ARG A 473 4.83 17.09 -7.71
N GLY A 474 4.14 16.04 -8.19
CA GLY A 474 2.73 15.77 -7.90
C GLY A 474 2.49 15.52 -6.41
N LEU A 475 3.28 14.64 -5.80
CA LEU A 475 3.24 14.35 -4.36
C LEU A 475 3.48 15.64 -3.53
N ARG A 476 4.60 16.32 -3.79
CA ARG A 476 4.94 17.57 -3.08
C ARG A 476 3.87 18.65 -3.25
N GLY A 477 3.28 18.78 -4.44
CA GLY A 477 2.22 19.73 -4.75
C GLY A 477 0.98 19.56 -3.87
N ARG A 478 0.72 18.33 -3.39
CA ARG A 478 -0.45 17.98 -2.58
C ARG A 478 -0.12 17.73 -1.08
N ASN A 479 1.10 18.02 -0.62
CA ASN A 479 1.61 17.69 0.72
C ASN A 479 1.60 16.17 1.02
N MET A 480 1.66 15.33 0.00
CA MET A 480 1.96 13.92 0.13
C MET A 480 3.46 13.74 0.25
N LEU A 481 3.89 12.75 1.02
CA LEU A 481 5.31 12.44 1.22
C LEU A 481 5.79 11.47 0.15
N GLY A 482 7.07 11.55 -0.22
CA GLY A 482 7.78 10.49 -0.90
C GLY A 482 8.49 9.58 0.09
N SER A 483 9.26 8.62 -0.40
CA SER A 483 10.10 7.71 0.36
C SER A 483 11.59 8.07 0.21
N THR A 484 12.36 7.90 1.27
CA THR A 484 13.82 8.02 1.25
C THR A 484 14.41 6.86 2.03
N VAL A 485 15.18 6.03 1.36
CA VAL A 485 15.84 4.85 1.96
C VAL A 485 17.34 5.10 1.99
N LEU A 486 17.99 4.84 3.13
CA LEU A 486 19.42 5.06 3.31
C LEU A 486 20.26 4.39 2.21
N TRP A 487 19.89 3.16 1.82
CA TRP A 487 20.63 2.40 0.81
C TRP A 487 20.72 3.11 -0.55
N PHE A 488 19.73 3.93 -0.89
CA PHE A 488 19.63 4.69 -2.14
C PHE A 488 19.99 6.18 -2.00
N ALA A 489 20.19 6.65 -0.77
CA ALA A 489 20.61 8.04 -0.52
C ALA A 489 22.10 8.22 -0.84
N ARG A 490 22.43 8.31 -2.13
CA ARG A 490 23.80 8.40 -2.64
C ARG A 490 23.97 9.61 -3.54
N ASP A 491 25.16 10.15 -3.55
CA ASP A 491 25.62 11.17 -4.50
C ASP A 491 26.11 10.50 -5.81
N ASP A 492 26.35 11.29 -6.84
CA ASP A 492 26.76 10.81 -8.18
C ASP A 492 28.07 10.00 -8.19
N ASP A 493 28.94 10.19 -7.21
CA ASP A 493 30.18 9.43 -6.98
C ASP A 493 29.98 8.14 -6.17
N GLY A 494 28.74 7.84 -5.79
CA GLY A 494 28.33 6.67 -5.01
C GLY A 494 28.58 6.79 -3.51
N ALA A 495 28.98 7.96 -2.99
CA ALA A 495 29.07 8.22 -1.57
C ALA A 495 27.67 8.35 -0.94
N PHE A 496 27.53 7.98 0.33
CA PHE A 496 26.26 8.18 1.03
C PHE A 496 26.01 9.67 1.26
N THR A 497 24.82 10.13 0.85
CA THR A 497 24.39 11.52 1.04
C THR A 497 24.22 11.82 2.53
N PRO A 498 24.85 12.90 3.05
CA PRO A 498 24.69 13.33 4.43
C PRO A 498 23.21 13.53 4.80
N PRO A 499 22.77 13.10 6.01
CA PRO A 499 21.35 13.16 6.41
C PRO A 499 20.71 14.54 6.30
N ALA A 500 21.47 15.61 6.53
CA ALA A 500 21.00 16.99 6.42
C ALA A 500 20.52 17.37 5.00
N ARG A 501 20.95 16.65 3.97
CA ARG A 501 20.56 16.86 2.56
C ARG A 501 19.35 16.03 2.13
N TRP A 502 18.83 15.16 3.00
CA TRP A 502 17.69 14.32 2.66
C TRP A 502 16.40 15.15 2.46
N PRO A 503 15.44 14.66 1.65
CA PRO A 503 14.20 15.38 1.39
C PRO A 503 13.38 15.61 2.67
N ARG A 504 12.87 16.84 2.85
CA ARG A 504 12.01 17.17 3.99
C ARG A 504 10.64 16.48 3.90
N ASN A 505 10.06 16.43 2.69
CA ASN A 505 8.74 15.83 2.46
C ASN A 505 8.89 14.34 2.12
N ALA A 506 9.36 13.56 3.09
CA ALA A 506 9.56 12.12 2.96
C ALA A 506 9.26 11.38 4.26
N LEU A 507 8.93 10.10 4.11
CA LEU A 507 9.16 9.05 5.08
C LEU A 507 10.60 8.55 4.84
N ALA A 508 11.48 8.75 5.81
CA ALA A 508 12.86 8.29 5.74
C ALA A 508 13.03 7.01 6.54
N THR A 509 13.73 6.03 5.96
CA THR A 509 13.99 4.70 6.54
C THR A 509 15.42 4.26 6.27
N ILE A 510 15.92 3.28 6.98
CA ILE A 510 17.19 2.62 6.65
C ILE A 510 16.98 1.63 5.51
N SER A 511 15.96 0.79 5.64
CA SER A 511 15.62 -0.30 4.71
C SER A 511 14.11 -0.35 4.44
N THR A 512 13.71 -1.31 3.59
CA THR A 512 12.32 -1.76 3.39
C THR A 512 12.27 -3.28 3.53
N HIS A 513 11.08 -3.88 3.39
CA HIS A 513 10.93 -5.33 3.42
C HIS A 513 11.62 -6.06 2.26
N ASP A 514 11.88 -5.38 1.14
CA ASP A 514 12.52 -5.94 -0.08
C ASP A 514 14.03 -5.75 -0.13
N LEU A 515 14.58 -5.07 0.87
CA LEU A 515 15.99 -4.69 0.91
C LEU A 515 16.69 -5.35 2.11
N PRO A 516 18.03 -5.45 2.06
CA PRO A 516 18.78 -5.96 3.20
C PRO A 516 18.44 -5.20 4.49
N THR A 517 18.25 -5.92 5.58
CA THR A 517 18.19 -5.31 6.92
C THR A 517 19.49 -4.63 7.23
N ALA A 518 19.51 -3.69 8.20
CA ALA A 518 20.76 -3.04 8.59
C ALA A 518 21.83 -4.03 9.03
N PRO A 519 21.56 -5.04 9.88
CA PRO A 519 22.52 -6.10 10.19
C PRO A 519 22.89 -6.95 8.98
N GLY A 520 21.93 -7.30 8.12
CA GLY A 520 22.19 -8.10 6.92
C GLY A 520 23.07 -7.37 5.88
N PHE A 521 22.96 -6.04 5.79
CA PHE A 521 23.85 -5.21 4.98
C PHE A 521 25.28 -5.19 5.55
N LEU A 522 25.44 -5.00 6.86
CA LEU A 522 26.75 -4.93 7.51
C LEU A 522 27.51 -6.26 7.44
N THR A 523 26.83 -7.38 7.55
CA THR A 523 27.43 -8.72 7.48
C THR A 523 27.60 -9.25 6.05
N GLY A 524 27.01 -8.60 5.04
CA GLY A 524 27.00 -9.09 3.66
C GLY A 524 26.08 -10.29 3.42
N GLU A 525 25.13 -10.56 4.33
CA GLU A 525 24.18 -11.69 4.25
C GLU A 525 23.38 -11.68 2.94
N HIS A 526 23.00 -10.50 2.47
CA HIS A 526 22.28 -10.32 1.20
C HIS A 526 23.07 -10.84 -0.02
N VAL A 527 24.40 -10.75 -0.01
CA VAL A 527 25.24 -11.30 -1.09
C VAL A 527 25.32 -12.82 -0.97
N ARG A 528 25.46 -13.34 0.25
CA ARG A 528 25.51 -14.80 0.51
C ARG A 528 24.23 -15.47 0.04
N VAL A 529 23.07 -14.94 0.43
CA VAL A 529 21.75 -15.50 0.07
C VAL A 529 21.51 -15.42 -1.44
N ARG A 530 21.83 -14.29 -2.09
CA ARG A 530 21.68 -14.17 -3.56
C ARG A 530 22.59 -15.11 -4.33
N ASP A 531 23.80 -15.41 -3.81
CA ASP A 531 24.71 -16.40 -4.38
C ASP A 531 24.09 -17.81 -4.29
N GLU A 532 23.61 -18.19 -3.12
CA GLU A 532 22.95 -19.49 -2.91
C GLU A 532 21.72 -19.71 -3.81
N LEU A 533 20.93 -18.64 -3.99
CA LEU A 533 19.73 -18.63 -4.85
C LEU A 533 20.04 -18.44 -6.34
N LYS A 534 21.32 -18.26 -6.72
CA LYS A 534 21.76 -18.00 -8.10
C LYS A 534 21.13 -16.75 -8.72
N LEU A 535 20.91 -15.73 -7.91
CA LEU A 535 20.35 -14.44 -8.32
C LEU A 535 21.41 -13.40 -8.68
N LEU A 536 22.72 -13.74 -8.55
CA LEU A 536 23.81 -12.83 -8.91
C LEU A 536 24.02 -12.84 -10.42
N GLY A 537 24.05 -11.66 -11.03
CA GLY A 537 24.41 -11.47 -12.45
C GLY A 537 25.92 -11.38 -12.70
N THR A 538 26.74 -11.35 -11.60
CA THR A 538 28.20 -11.20 -11.62
C THR A 538 28.84 -12.22 -10.70
N ASP A 539 30.18 -12.33 -10.77
CA ASP A 539 30.93 -13.20 -9.86
C ASP A 539 30.75 -12.80 -8.39
N VAL A 540 30.55 -13.78 -7.52
CA VAL A 540 30.31 -13.57 -6.09
C VAL A 540 31.43 -12.81 -5.38
N ALA A 541 32.70 -12.98 -5.81
CA ALA A 541 33.83 -12.25 -5.23
C ALA A 541 33.74 -10.75 -5.56
N VAL A 542 33.23 -10.39 -6.75
CA VAL A 542 32.98 -9.01 -7.14
C VAL A 542 31.86 -8.41 -6.29
N GLU A 543 30.76 -9.14 -6.09
CA GLU A 543 29.66 -8.64 -5.26
C GLU A 543 30.04 -8.50 -3.78
N ARG A 544 30.83 -9.43 -3.23
CA ARG A 544 31.40 -9.31 -1.87
C ARG A 544 32.31 -8.10 -1.74
N ALA A 545 33.15 -7.83 -2.74
CA ALA A 545 34.01 -6.65 -2.75
C ALA A 545 33.21 -5.34 -2.81
N ARG A 546 32.12 -5.30 -3.60
CA ARG A 546 31.19 -4.17 -3.66
C ARG A 546 30.51 -3.94 -2.30
N ALA A 547 29.97 -4.99 -1.70
CA ALA A 547 29.32 -4.90 -0.39
C ALA A 547 30.30 -4.40 0.70
N ALA A 548 31.53 -4.88 0.71
CA ALA A 548 32.57 -4.40 1.61
C ALA A 548 32.89 -2.91 1.38
N ALA A 549 33.05 -2.49 0.13
CA ALA A 549 33.27 -1.09 -0.22
C ALA A 549 32.08 -0.19 0.19
N ASP A 550 30.86 -0.67 0.05
CA ASP A 550 29.65 0.06 0.47
C ASP A 550 29.56 0.19 1.98
N ARG A 551 29.92 -0.87 2.73
CA ARG A 551 30.06 -0.80 4.20
C ARG A 551 31.06 0.30 4.60
N GLU A 552 32.22 0.34 3.96
CA GLU A 552 33.24 1.36 4.26
C GLU A 552 32.77 2.78 3.93
N ARG A 553 32.06 2.98 2.80
CA ARG A 553 31.45 4.28 2.46
C ARG A 553 30.43 4.73 3.51
N LEU A 554 29.61 3.78 4.01
CA LEU A 554 28.65 4.06 5.06
C LEU A 554 29.35 4.48 6.35
N LEU A 555 30.37 3.72 6.79
CA LEU A 555 31.16 4.05 7.98
C LEU A 555 31.86 5.41 7.84
N ALA A 556 32.37 5.74 6.66
CA ALA A 556 32.98 7.03 6.37
C ALA A 556 31.97 8.18 6.52
N MET A 557 30.75 8.04 6.00
CA MET A 557 29.67 9.02 6.18
C MET A 557 29.32 9.18 7.66
N LEU A 558 29.10 8.08 8.38
CA LEU A 558 28.75 8.12 9.81
C LEU A 558 29.84 8.78 10.67
N ARG A 559 31.14 8.57 10.34
CA ARG A 559 32.28 9.23 11.00
C ARG A 559 32.35 10.71 10.65
N ALA A 560 32.10 11.08 9.39
CA ALA A 560 32.05 12.48 8.95
C ALA A 560 30.97 13.27 9.67
N GLU A 561 29.82 12.67 9.89
CA GLU A 561 28.70 13.25 10.64
C GLU A 561 28.88 13.17 12.17
N SER A 562 30.05 12.68 12.64
CA SER A 562 30.36 12.52 14.08
C SER A 562 29.39 11.58 14.83
N LEU A 563 28.80 10.63 14.13
CA LEU A 563 27.90 9.61 14.67
C LEU A 563 28.63 8.34 15.11
N LEU A 564 29.87 8.17 14.66
CA LEU A 564 30.81 7.14 15.09
C LEU A 564 32.16 7.78 15.47
N PRO A 565 32.94 7.14 16.36
CA PRO A 565 34.32 7.58 16.66
C PRO A 565 35.19 7.63 15.38
N ARG A 566 36.10 8.58 15.28
CA ARG A 566 37.09 8.66 14.19
C ARG A 566 38.03 7.44 14.30
N SER A 567 38.39 6.82 13.15
CA SER A 567 39.42 5.79 13.15
C SER A 567 40.77 6.41 13.53
N ARG A 568 41.60 5.66 14.26
CA ARG A 568 42.93 6.14 14.72
C ARG A 568 43.91 6.45 13.57
N ASP A 569 43.74 5.82 12.42
CA ASP A 569 44.66 5.99 11.28
C ASP A 569 44.52 7.35 10.59
N ALA A 570 43.37 8.02 10.69
CA ALA A 570 43.18 9.39 10.21
C ALA A 570 43.75 10.46 11.16
N ALA A 571 44.03 10.10 12.41
CA ALA A 571 44.60 11.01 13.40
C ALA A 571 46.15 11.16 13.28
N THR A 572 46.81 10.27 12.54
CA THR A 572 48.28 10.27 12.37
C THR A 572 48.74 11.20 11.24
N GLU A 573 47.84 11.57 10.31
CA GLU A 573 48.18 12.49 9.20
C GLU A 573 47.92 13.98 9.49
N ALA A 574 47.20 14.30 10.58
CA ALA A 574 46.93 15.66 11.03
C ALA A 574 47.79 15.99 12.26
N GLY A 575 49.09 16.19 12.04
CA GLY A 575 50.04 16.62 13.08
C GLY A 575 49.75 18.04 13.57
N GLY A 576 49.06 18.17 14.71
CA GLY A 576 48.91 19.41 15.49
C GLY A 576 48.75 19.09 16.98
N PRO A 577 49.34 19.88 17.90
CA PRO A 577 49.29 19.60 19.34
C PRO A 577 47.88 19.81 19.92
N PRO A 578 47.51 19.10 21.02
CA PRO A 578 46.20 19.21 21.60
C PRO A 578 46.04 20.52 22.37
N ASP A 579 45.12 21.37 21.93
CA ASP A 579 44.65 22.51 22.68
C ASP A 579 43.54 22.06 23.67
N ALA A 580 43.73 22.51 24.91
CA ALA A 580 42.87 22.24 26.05
C ALA A 580 41.71 23.23 26.09
N ALA A 581 40.59 22.73 26.64
CA ALA A 581 39.45 23.43 27.19
C ALA A 581 38.26 23.78 26.29
N GLY A 582 37.19 23.05 26.51
CA GLY A 582 35.83 23.38 26.12
C GLY A 582 34.82 22.40 26.73
N LYS A 583 34.33 22.76 27.95
CA LYS A 583 33.22 22.03 28.59
C LYS A 583 31.99 22.10 27.73
N ALA A 584 31.53 20.95 27.21
CA ALA A 584 30.21 20.78 26.64
C ALA A 584 29.46 19.67 27.39
N ALA A 585 28.20 19.95 27.67
CA ALA A 585 27.29 19.20 28.50
C ALA A 585 27.00 17.78 28.02
N GLY A 586 26.95 16.86 28.95
CA GLY A 586 26.17 15.62 29.02
C GLY A 586 26.17 14.71 27.80
N ARG A 587 27.19 13.85 27.66
CA ARG A 587 27.15 12.63 26.85
C ARG A 587 26.89 11.43 27.76
N PRO A 588 26.00 10.47 27.39
CA PRO A 588 25.96 9.20 28.11
C PRO A 588 27.22 8.40 27.81
N ASP A 589 27.85 7.88 28.84
CA ASP A 589 29.05 7.03 28.80
C ASP A 589 28.74 5.73 28.02
N ALA A 590 29.27 5.65 26.79
CA ALA A 590 29.46 4.37 26.11
C ALA A 590 30.86 3.89 26.46
N ALA A 591 30.98 2.81 27.22
CA ALA A 591 32.24 2.13 27.51
C ALA A 591 32.80 1.54 26.19
N THR A 592 33.63 2.31 25.50
CA THR A 592 34.38 1.90 24.31
C THR A 592 35.51 0.98 24.71
N LYS A 593 35.51 -0.26 24.21
CA LYS A 593 36.73 -1.06 24.13
C LYS A 593 37.76 -0.30 23.29
N ALA A 594 38.90 0.04 23.87
CA ALA A 594 39.93 0.82 23.22
C ALA A 594 40.51 0.11 21.98
N GLY A 595 40.29 0.66 20.78
CA GLY A 595 41.11 0.42 19.59
C GLY A 595 40.62 -0.62 18.57
N GLY A 596 39.33 -0.98 18.52
CA GLY A 596 38.77 -1.91 17.53
C GLY A 596 37.80 -1.22 16.54
N GLU A 597 37.48 -1.89 15.41
CA GLU A 597 36.33 -1.53 14.58
C GLU A 597 35.07 -1.40 15.43
N PRO A 598 34.13 -0.47 15.09
CA PRO A 598 32.88 -0.34 15.81
C PRO A 598 32.08 -1.64 15.71
N ASP A 599 31.45 -2.05 16.79
CA ASP A 599 30.50 -3.18 16.80
C ASP A 599 29.33 -2.88 15.86
N ASP A 600 28.86 -3.88 15.11
CA ASP A 600 27.74 -3.72 14.16
C ASP A 600 26.48 -3.19 14.83
N GLY A 601 26.21 -3.53 16.09
CA GLY A 601 25.12 -2.98 16.89
C GLY A 601 25.26 -1.45 17.11
N ASP A 602 26.48 -0.96 17.36
CA ASP A 602 26.76 0.48 17.47
C ASP A 602 26.62 1.18 16.12
N VAL A 603 26.98 0.51 15.02
CA VAL A 603 26.77 1.02 13.66
C VAL A 603 25.27 1.13 13.35
N VAL A 604 24.46 0.13 13.71
CA VAL A 604 22.98 0.21 13.58
C VAL A 604 22.41 1.40 14.34
N VAL A 605 22.87 1.65 15.55
CA VAL A 605 22.44 2.83 16.34
C VAL A 605 22.89 4.13 15.65
N ALA A 606 24.11 4.19 15.10
CA ALA A 606 24.61 5.34 14.37
C ALA A 606 23.80 5.61 13.08
N MET A 607 23.36 4.57 12.37
CA MET A 607 22.43 4.73 11.24
C MET A 607 21.10 5.36 11.67
N HIS A 608 20.54 4.93 12.80
CA HIS A 608 19.31 5.53 13.35
C HIS A 608 19.55 6.97 13.82
N ALA A 609 20.74 7.29 14.30
CA ALA A 609 21.14 8.66 14.62
C ALA A 609 21.22 9.54 13.36
N ALA A 610 21.74 8.98 12.25
CA ALA A 610 21.72 9.64 10.96
C ALA A 610 20.26 9.89 10.47
N LEU A 611 19.42 8.88 10.58
CA LEU A 611 17.99 9.01 10.29
C LEU A 611 17.34 10.13 11.13
N ALA A 612 17.62 10.18 12.43
CA ALA A 612 17.13 11.19 13.37
C ALA A 612 17.59 12.62 13.03
N ALA A 613 18.82 12.76 12.49
CA ALA A 613 19.38 14.05 12.07
C ALA A 613 18.76 14.60 10.78
N SER A 614 18.07 13.76 9.98
CA SER A 614 17.48 14.17 8.71
C SER A 614 16.34 15.19 8.89
N PRO A 615 16.08 16.07 7.89
CA PRO A 615 14.96 16.99 7.91
C PRO A 615 13.61 16.33 7.61
N SER A 616 13.59 15.05 7.26
CA SER A 616 12.41 14.31 6.84
C SER A 616 11.30 14.35 7.87
N ARG A 617 10.05 14.42 7.42
CA ARG A 617 8.89 14.60 8.30
C ARG A 617 8.59 13.35 9.11
N LEU A 618 8.58 12.20 8.47
CA LEU A 618 8.37 10.91 9.11
C LEU A 618 9.67 10.10 9.10
N LEU A 619 9.95 9.42 10.20
CA LEU A 619 11.05 8.48 10.31
C LEU A 619 10.46 7.10 10.61
N GLY A 620 10.78 6.11 9.78
CA GLY A 620 10.37 4.71 9.96
C GLY A 620 11.54 3.86 10.44
N VAL A 621 11.32 3.10 11.50
CA VAL A 621 12.30 2.21 12.13
C VAL A 621 11.83 0.78 12.03
N SER A 622 12.59 -0.05 11.35
CA SER A 622 12.30 -1.48 11.22
C SER A 622 12.64 -2.24 12.50
N LEU A 623 11.71 -3.06 13.00
CA LEU A 623 12.00 -3.95 14.11
C LEU A 623 13.04 -5.01 13.77
N TYR A 624 13.13 -5.45 12.52
CA TYR A 624 14.16 -6.39 12.07
C TYR A 624 15.56 -5.80 12.27
N ASP A 625 15.74 -4.51 11.94
CA ASP A 625 17.02 -3.81 12.10
C ASP A 625 17.46 -3.73 13.56
N VAL A 626 16.52 -3.34 14.43
CA VAL A 626 16.81 -3.12 15.85
C VAL A 626 17.01 -4.41 16.63
N LEU A 627 16.31 -5.48 16.25
CA LEU A 627 16.41 -6.79 16.88
C LEU A 627 17.55 -7.65 16.32
N GLY A 628 18.34 -7.15 15.39
CA GLY A 628 19.52 -7.83 14.87
C GLY A 628 19.23 -8.95 13.85
N GLU A 629 18.02 -8.99 13.25
CA GLU A 629 17.70 -10.00 12.25
C GLU A 629 18.44 -9.68 10.94
N VAL A 630 19.25 -10.62 10.46
CA VAL A 630 20.06 -10.45 9.25
C VAL A 630 19.28 -10.79 7.97
N ARG A 631 18.24 -11.64 8.08
CA ARG A 631 17.42 -12.05 6.93
C ARG A 631 16.39 -10.98 6.61
N GLN A 632 16.24 -10.64 5.34
CA GLN A 632 15.21 -9.72 4.91
C GLN A 632 13.84 -10.43 4.81
N PRO A 633 12.72 -9.72 5.05
CA PRO A 633 11.38 -10.31 4.99
C PRO A 633 11.00 -10.88 3.63
N ASN A 634 11.46 -10.26 2.56
CA ASN A 634 11.23 -10.68 1.19
C ASN A 634 12.50 -10.58 0.34
N MET A 635 12.71 -11.56 -0.53
CA MET A 635 13.78 -11.59 -1.52
C MET A 635 13.17 -11.46 -2.92
N PRO A 636 13.19 -10.27 -3.52
CA PRO A 636 12.65 -10.05 -4.86
C PRO A 636 13.24 -11.02 -5.89
N GLY A 637 12.39 -11.56 -6.76
CA GLY A 637 12.78 -12.54 -7.77
C GLY A 637 12.72 -14.00 -7.29
N THR A 638 12.22 -14.26 -6.09
CA THR A 638 11.96 -15.61 -5.57
C THR A 638 10.49 -15.76 -5.16
N VAL A 639 10.02 -16.99 -5.14
CA VAL A 639 8.68 -17.34 -4.66
C VAL A 639 8.81 -18.32 -3.46
N ASP A 640 9.19 -19.57 -3.71
CA ASP A 640 9.33 -20.60 -2.70
C ASP A 640 10.79 -20.91 -2.33
N GLU A 641 11.75 -20.38 -3.10
CA GLU A 641 13.18 -20.64 -2.92
C GLU A 641 13.75 -19.94 -1.67
N TYR A 642 13.06 -18.90 -1.21
CA TYR A 642 13.36 -18.15 0.01
C TYR A 642 12.11 -18.11 0.90
N PRO A 643 12.23 -18.07 2.23
CA PRO A 643 11.07 -18.04 3.13
C PRO A 643 10.39 -16.65 3.17
N ASN A 644 10.02 -16.17 1.97
CA ASN A 644 9.34 -14.88 1.80
C ASN A 644 8.10 -14.77 2.69
N TRP A 645 7.99 -13.69 3.44
CA TRP A 645 6.83 -13.36 4.30
C TRP A 645 6.57 -14.35 5.44
N ARG A 646 7.51 -15.28 5.72
CA ARG A 646 7.36 -16.35 6.72
C ARG A 646 8.28 -16.21 7.92
N LEU A 647 9.10 -15.14 7.97
CA LEU A 647 10.06 -14.93 9.04
C LEU A 647 9.41 -14.28 10.27
N PRO A 648 9.27 -14.96 11.42
CA PRO A 648 8.85 -14.32 12.66
C PRO A 648 9.98 -13.46 13.21
N LEU A 649 9.63 -12.38 13.94
CA LEU A 649 10.62 -11.61 14.70
C LEU A 649 11.32 -12.48 15.75
N PRO A 650 12.62 -12.24 16.04
CA PRO A 650 13.36 -13.04 17.02
C PRO A 650 12.87 -12.84 18.47
N ALA A 651 12.05 -11.81 18.72
CA ALA A 651 11.53 -11.46 20.04
C ALA A 651 10.01 -11.27 20.02
N SER A 652 9.34 -11.71 21.08
CA SER A 652 7.91 -11.46 21.31
C SER A 652 7.65 -10.00 21.69
N VAL A 653 6.39 -9.54 21.61
CA VAL A 653 5.98 -8.18 22.03
C VAL A 653 6.43 -7.89 23.46
N ALA A 654 6.33 -8.85 24.38
CA ALA A 654 6.78 -8.67 25.76
C ALA A 654 8.30 -8.48 25.86
N GLN A 655 9.10 -9.23 25.07
CA GLN A 655 10.55 -9.09 25.03
C GLN A 655 10.99 -7.79 24.38
N ILE A 656 10.34 -7.38 23.27
CA ILE A 656 10.60 -6.10 22.58
C ILE A 656 10.49 -4.92 23.55
N ARG A 657 9.51 -4.94 24.46
CA ARG A 657 9.30 -3.86 25.43
C ARG A 657 10.44 -3.67 26.41
N THR A 658 11.22 -4.68 26.66
CA THR A 658 12.33 -4.67 27.64
C THR A 658 13.70 -4.82 26.98
N ASP A 659 13.75 -4.90 25.66
CA ASP A 659 15.00 -5.05 24.91
C ASP A 659 15.86 -3.80 25.02
N PRO A 660 17.15 -3.91 25.42
CA PRO A 660 18.05 -2.76 25.58
C PRO A 660 18.33 -2.02 24.25
N GLY A 661 18.42 -2.74 23.12
CA GLY A 661 18.61 -2.16 21.79
C GLY A 661 17.41 -1.32 21.40
N VAL A 662 16.20 -1.87 21.59
CA VAL A 662 14.93 -1.15 21.37
C VAL A 662 14.86 0.11 22.24
N THR A 663 15.19 -0.01 23.54
CA THR A 663 15.18 1.14 24.46
C THR A 663 16.14 2.23 23.99
N ARG A 664 17.37 1.87 23.59
CA ARG A 664 18.37 2.82 23.10
C ARG A 664 17.90 3.59 21.87
N ILE A 665 17.23 2.91 20.93
CA ILE A 665 16.66 3.55 19.73
C ILE A 665 15.48 4.46 20.07
N VAL A 666 14.59 4.02 20.97
CA VAL A 666 13.47 4.83 21.46
C VAL A 666 13.96 6.12 22.08
N ASP A 667 14.95 6.06 22.98
CA ASP A 667 15.51 7.24 23.66
C ASP A 667 16.12 8.21 22.65
N LEU A 668 16.92 7.70 21.70
CA LEU A 668 17.56 8.49 20.66
C LEU A 668 16.52 9.23 19.79
N LEU A 669 15.51 8.54 19.31
CA LEU A 669 14.52 9.10 18.40
C LEU A 669 13.55 10.03 19.12
N THR A 670 13.16 9.73 20.35
CA THR A 670 12.29 10.58 21.15
C THR A 670 12.99 11.89 21.54
N ALA A 671 14.29 11.85 21.84
CA ALA A 671 15.09 13.05 22.05
C ALA A 671 15.18 13.92 20.77
N ALA A 672 15.35 13.30 19.58
CA ALA A 672 15.42 13.99 18.29
C ALA A 672 14.06 14.52 17.79
N ARG A 673 12.98 13.85 18.16
CA ARG A 673 11.59 14.13 17.73
C ARG A 673 10.65 14.19 18.93
N PRO A 674 10.84 15.13 19.88
CA PRO A 674 9.96 15.22 21.03
C PRO A 674 8.52 15.53 20.57
N ARG A 675 7.56 14.83 21.15
CA ARG A 675 6.14 15.16 20.97
C ARG A 675 5.89 16.55 21.55
N ARG A 676 5.33 17.45 20.76
CA ARG A 676 4.73 18.66 21.30
C ARG A 676 3.53 18.22 22.14
N ALA A 677 3.49 18.62 23.42
CA ALA A 677 2.28 18.45 24.21
C ALA A 677 1.12 19.05 23.39
N THR A 678 0.18 18.22 22.95
CA THR A 678 -1.07 18.69 22.38
C THR A 678 -1.77 19.45 23.50
N ALA A 679 -1.97 20.76 23.32
CA ALA A 679 -2.95 21.47 24.12
C ALA A 679 -4.24 20.66 24.03
N ALA A 680 -4.84 20.33 25.17
CA ALA A 680 -6.11 19.62 25.20
C ALA A 680 -7.08 20.34 24.24
N PRO A 681 -7.79 19.60 23.36
CA PRO A 681 -8.75 20.24 22.49
C PRO A 681 -9.72 21.05 23.36
N ALA A 682 -9.73 22.36 23.16
CA ALA A 682 -10.79 23.21 23.71
C ALA A 682 -12.10 22.56 23.23
N GLY A 683 -12.95 22.20 24.20
CA GLY A 683 -14.14 21.38 23.99
C GLY A 683 -14.94 21.83 22.77
N THR A 684 -14.78 21.09 21.69
CA THR A 684 -15.71 21.06 20.60
C THR A 684 -16.81 20.13 21.04
N THR A 685 -17.96 20.70 21.32
CA THR A 685 -19.24 19.99 21.45
C THR A 685 -19.33 18.97 20.33
N ALA A 686 -19.45 17.70 20.70
CA ALA A 686 -19.69 16.61 19.82
C ALA A 686 -20.92 16.92 18.94
N THR A 687 -20.67 17.31 17.70
CA THR A 687 -21.66 17.12 16.65
C THR A 687 -21.62 15.63 16.35
N ALA A 688 -22.75 14.98 16.56
CA ALA A 688 -22.99 13.58 16.32
C ALA A 688 -22.40 13.19 14.94
N ALA A 689 -21.70 12.05 14.90
CA ALA A 689 -21.35 11.38 13.67
C ALA A 689 -22.59 11.23 12.80
N PRO A 690 -22.53 11.49 11.50
CA PRO A 690 -23.61 11.10 10.61
C PRO A 690 -23.61 9.57 10.57
N GLY A 691 -24.62 9.01 11.22
CA GLY A 691 -24.97 7.62 11.07
C GLY A 691 -25.23 7.33 9.60
N ASP A 692 -24.86 6.13 9.21
CA ASP A 692 -25.15 5.42 7.98
C ASP A 692 -26.28 6.02 7.13
N MET A 693 -25.91 6.61 5.99
CA MET A 693 -26.76 6.70 4.83
C MET A 693 -25.98 6.20 3.61
N LEU A 694 -25.80 4.89 3.54
CA LEU A 694 -25.57 4.17 2.31
C LEU A 694 -26.96 3.85 1.73
N ALA A 695 -27.60 4.83 1.13
CA ALA A 695 -28.75 4.60 0.25
C ALA A 695 -28.28 4.92 -1.17
N ASP A 696 -27.86 3.90 -1.89
CA ASP A 696 -27.68 3.95 -3.33
C ASP A 696 -29.05 4.11 -3.98
N ALA A 697 -29.23 5.19 -4.73
CA ALA A 697 -30.32 5.33 -5.67
C ALA A 697 -29.98 4.51 -6.93
N ASP A 698 -30.69 3.43 -7.12
CA ASP A 698 -30.74 2.62 -8.34
C ASP A 698 -31.31 3.46 -9.50
N PRO A 699 -30.65 3.64 -10.64
CA PRO A 699 -31.21 4.27 -11.82
C PRO A 699 -31.81 3.22 -12.78
N ALA A 700 -32.78 2.44 -12.34
CA ALA A 700 -33.60 1.64 -13.24
C ALA A 700 -35.00 2.20 -13.26
N GLY A 701 -35.30 3.05 -14.27
CA GLY A 701 -36.58 3.63 -14.52
C GLY A 701 -37.68 2.58 -14.76
N GLN A 702 -38.61 2.47 -13.85
CA GLN A 702 -39.91 1.88 -14.13
C GLN A 702 -40.74 2.88 -14.96
N ARG A 703 -40.91 2.55 -16.24
CA ARG A 703 -41.95 3.17 -17.08
C ARG A 703 -43.29 2.76 -16.55
N ALA A 704 -44.00 3.68 -15.95
CA ALA A 704 -45.45 3.52 -15.67
C ALA A 704 -46.23 3.54 -17.01
N THR A 705 -46.92 2.48 -17.30
CA THR A 705 -47.96 2.45 -18.31
C THR A 705 -49.22 3.13 -17.75
N PRO A 706 -49.90 4.00 -18.50
CA PRO A 706 -51.14 4.59 -18.04
C PRO A 706 -52.27 3.57 -18.13
N ASP A 707 -52.96 3.38 -17.02
CA ASP A 707 -54.19 2.62 -16.89
C ASP A 707 -55.32 3.35 -17.66
N ALA A 708 -55.87 2.69 -18.66
CA ALA A 708 -57.09 3.10 -19.34
C ALA A 708 -58.26 2.36 -18.70
N GLY A 709 -58.96 3.07 -17.87
CA GLY A 709 -60.14 2.57 -17.21
C GLY A 709 -61.36 2.44 -18.13
N ARG A 710 -62.28 1.68 -17.67
CA ARG A 710 -63.73 1.52 -17.95
C ARG A 710 -64.13 0.52 -19.03
N ALA A 711 -64.64 -0.58 -18.59
CA ALA A 711 -66.10 -0.82 -18.51
C ALA A 711 -66.30 -2.03 -17.62
#